data_1e0c2879f1d96afa746f257d0f615c69
#
_entry.id   1e0c2879f1d96afa746f257d0f615c69
#
_cell.length_a   1.000
_cell.length_b   1.000
_cell.length_c   1.000
_cell.angle_alpha   90.00
_cell.angle_beta   90.00
_cell.angle_gamma   90.00
#
_symmetry.space_group_name_H-M   'P 1'
#
loop_
_entity.id
_entity.type
_entity.pdbx_description
1 polymer ?
#
loop_
_entity_poly.entity_id
_entity_poly.type
_entity_poly.pdbx_seq_one_letter_code
_entity_poly.pdbx_strand_id
1 'polypeptide(L)'
;MRILPTVLLSLTAIGSVTLSAFLAVDGNLARITGWYRFEPGMPLFAKENADWLNEVCWMRIQDLHDEIVCTKDEEGTWWIVKPFRDRLSPAVVQAIFSFTANARLVDTLPLNNVTRENMREFGVETSPHRITLKKADGKNSLTTVARYTLGSTSPWLADAGDGTTLYPTTYLRTNFYGRDKRIHVVSGNILSVFKDGLESLRDPYPVQIDQDLIRSITITTQDQGEAKPLRLSRISAEAPWTIQSPVLTGADEDNVSKLINNLQNLKAIRVEDAIEVTMPEKPVCTIRLEGDWGETAREIRFFESFTQVGDEQKYCLATVNDRPVIFTLQAEPRNTKSGNYSRLVSEICKLPVLPSKAMAQLRMSGKRVAVSELPIKLENLRSMRFADIDVKDISRFSLRSTRGTGAVRALLIPGDEESKVEDTWMFATATTRFDKAEPSAINNFLNGLSNIPVEEVVADAAPGADMSALLAEYGLNAPDYILSVLPRPCMVRATLFGHDLPMVKDRAPRTFLLRRFVDPASGRMVWFGSEMGSNSICRLSTKFTRLLSLRAEKWKNRNLLQFPISAVRRLTLGYQQAPLVLDYEYMGETWTGTLKDEDITPRINPHRAAYYLRSLQKLRVFQWLDLEDEDAIAALQKPAFSVRLELELTDYSEAESTVIEQDADTSPEMGTPGELLNDQGRDAEILRSLATMEHKTKSVVRTLQIAPAAYDSDRPFFYGRLLETGQLFILTYEDAQSLAGDILDM
;
A
#
# COMPACT_ATOMS: atom_id res chain seq x y z
N MET A 1 55.14 -32.36 -59.86
CA MET A 1 54.29 -33.22 -59.02
C MET A 1 54.18 -32.83 -57.53
N ARG A 2 54.37 -31.54 -57.16
CA ARG A 2 54.25 -31.08 -55.75
C ARG A 2 53.08 -30.13 -55.47
N ILE A 3 52.26 -29.82 -56.48
CA ILE A 3 51.15 -28.88 -56.33
C ILE A 3 49.84 -29.56 -55.83
N LEU A 4 49.64 -30.81 -56.20
CA LEU A 4 48.44 -31.57 -55.90
C LEU A 4 48.21 -31.76 -54.38
N PRO A 5 49.22 -32.16 -53.54
CA PRO A 5 49.01 -32.31 -52.11
C PRO A 5 48.76 -30.97 -51.38
N THR A 6 49.37 -29.87 -51.89
CA THR A 6 49.16 -28.53 -51.30
C THR A 6 47.77 -28.02 -51.60
N VAL A 7 47.24 -28.24 -52.81
CA VAL A 7 45.87 -27.89 -53.15
C VAL A 7 44.86 -28.73 -52.35
N LEU A 8 45.14 -30.02 -52.16
CA LEU A 8 44.27 -30.89 -51.35
C LEU A 8 44.27 -30.47 -49.88
N LEU A 9 45.45 -30.11 -49.34
CA LEU A 9 45.59 -29.63 -47.97
C LEU A 9 44.91 -28.26 -47.78
N SER A 10 44.98 -27.37 -48.76
CA SER A 10 44.28 -26.09 -48.73
C SER A 10 42.76 -26.26 -48.80
N LEU A 11 42.26 -27.15 -49.64
CA LEU A 11 40.83 -27.47 -49.73
C LEU A 11 40.29 -28.12 -48.44
N THR A 12 41.07 -29.01 -47.79
CA THR A 12 40.68 -29.57 -46.49
C THR A 12 40.75 -28.54 -45.37
N ALA A 13 41.71 -27.64 -45.36
CA ALA A 13 41.80 -26.56 -44.40
C ALA A 13 40.65 -25.55 -44.59
N ILE A 14 40.31 -25.17 -45.81
CA ILE A 14 39.16 -24.29 -46.13
C ILE A 14 37.84 -25.03 -45.72
N GLY A 15 37.72 -26.31 -46.03
CA GLY A 15 36.56 -27.12 -45.65
C GLY A 15 36.40 -27.25 -44.14
N SER A 16 37.53 -27.42 -43.41
CA SER A 16 37.44 -27.49 -41.90
C SER A 16 37.16 -26.11 -41.29
N VAL A 17 37.68 -25.01 -41.81
CA VAL A 17 37.37 -23.63 -41.33
C VAL A 17 35.92 -23.27 -41.63
N THR A 18 35.41 -23.59 -42.83
CA THR A 18 34.01 -23.37 -43.16
C THR A 18 33.09 -24.24 -42.34
N LEU A 19 33.45 -25.52 -42.09
CA LEU A 19 32.68 -26.38 -41.21
C LEU A 19 32.70 -25.90 -39.76
N SER A 20 33.85 -25.44 -39.26
CA SER A 20 33.96 -24.87 -37.90
C SER A 20 33.21 -23.54 -37.77
N ALA A 21 33.27 -22.66 -38.76
CA ALA A 21 32.47 -21.42 -38.80
C ALA A 21 30.97 -21.73 -38.85
N PHE A 22 30.58 -22.73 -39.61
CA PHE A 22 29.20 -23.18 -39.69
C PHE A 22 28.71 -23.88 -38.39
N LEU A 23 29.57 -24.61 -37.70
CA LEU A 23 29.27 -25.20 -36.40
C LEU A 23 29.23 -24.17 -35.28
N ALA A 24 29.96 -23.06 -35.40
CA ALA A 24 29.95 -21.96 -34.46
C ALA A 24 28.70 -21.05 -34.58
N VAL A 25 28.01 -21.07 -35.75
CA VAL A 25 26.76 -20.34 -35.96
C VAL A 25 25.56 -21.18 -35.56
N ASP A 26 25.31 -21.23 -34.26
CA ASP A 26 24.02 -21.57 -33.59
C ASP A 26 23.20 -22.72 -34.22
N GLY A 27 23.73 -23.89 -34.31
CA GLY A 27 22.96 -25.09 -34.67
C GLY A 27 22.27 -25.10 -36.05
N ASN A 28 22.51 -24.08 -36.90
CA ASN A 28 21.88 -23.99 -38.21
C ASN A 28 22.24 -25.13 -39.13
N LEU A 29 23.45 -25.71 -38.99
CA LEU A 29 23.86 -26.87 -39.78
C LEU A 29 23.11 -28.14 -39.35
N ALA A 30 22.87 -28.32 -38.06
CA ALA A 30 22.06 -29.39 -37.54
C ALA A 30 20.60 -29.30 -38.01
N ARG A 31 20.08 -28.09 -38.19
CA ARG A 31 18.76 -27.82 -38.79
C ARG A 31 18.71 -28.24 -40.27
N ILE A 32 19.77 -27.96 -41.05
CA ILE A 32 19.81 -28.24 -42.49
C ILE A 32 20.09 -29.74 -42.74
N THR A 33 20.99 -30.35 -41.98
CA THR A 33 21.44 -31.73 -42.19
C THR A 33 20.62 -32.78 -41.47
N GLY A 34 19.80 -32.36 -40.49
CA GLY A 34 19.05 -33.28 -39.61
C GLY A 34 19.94 -34.10 -38.66
N TRP A 35 21.20 -33.72 -38.50
CA TRP A 35 22.17 -34.37 -37.60
C TRP A 35 22.07 -33.87 -36.17
N TYR A 36 20.88 -33.61 -35.70
CA TYR A 36 20.69 -33.18 -34.33
C TYR A 36 20.75 -34.39 -33.39
N ARG A 37 21.65 -34.35 -32.42
CA ARG A 37 21.76 -35.39 -31.40
C ARG A 37 20.81 -35.07 -30.25
N PHE A 38 19.78 -35.85 -30.08
CA PHE A 38 18.82 -35.71 -29.00
C PHE A 38 19.32 -36.57 -27.82
N GLU A 39 19.57 -35.89 -26.70
CA GLU A 39 19.99 -36.53 -25.45
C GLU A 39 18.89 -36.40 -24.38
N PRO A 40 18.61 -37.44 -23.57
CA PRO A 40 17.67 -37.35 -22.46
C PRO A 40 18.03 -36.19 -21.52
N GLY A 41 17.02 -35.45 -21.05
CA GLY A 41 17.17 -34.29 -20.17
C GLY A 41 17.43 -32.95 -20.87
N MET A 42 17.78 -32.95 -22.18
CA MET A 42 17.97 -31.70 -22.92
C MET A 42 16.64 -30.98 -23.14
N PRO A 43 16.63 -29.63 -23.10
CA PRO A 43 15.43 -28.84 -23.47
C PRO A 43 15.16 -28.99 -24.97
N LEU A 44 13.89 -29.24 -25.33
CA LEU A 44 13.53 -29.47 -26.72
C LEU A 44 13.50 -28.19 -27.57
N PHE A 45 13.11 -27.07 -26.99
CA PHE A 45 12.96 -25.79 -27.68
C PHE A 45 13.81 -24.66 -27.14
N ALA A 46 14.27 -24.76 -25.91
CA ALA A 46 14.94 -23.68 -25.22
C ALA A 46 16.42 -23.58 -25.61
N LYS A 47 16.89 -22.38 -25.88
CA LYS A 47 18.24 -21.95 -25.57
C LYS A 47 18.31 -21.72 -24.04
N GLU A 48 19.49 -21.57 -23.48
CA GLU A 48 19.75 -21.54 -22.02
C GLU A 48 18.85 -20.60 -21.19
N ASN A 49 18.15 -19.63 -21.81
CA ASN A 49 17.19 -18.72 -21.17
C ASN A 49 15.82 -18.79 -21.83
N ALA A 50 14.75 -18.80 -21.03
CA ALA A 50 13.37 -18.76 -21.50
C ALA A 50 12.93 -17.37 -22.01
N ASP A 51 13.82 -16.36 -21.98
CA ASP A 51 13.52 -14.96 -22.34
C ASP A 51 13.05 -14.79 -23.79
N TRP A 52 13.44 -15.72 -24.70
CA TRP A 52 12.97 -15.69 -26.08
C TRP A 52 11.45 -15.83 -26.24
N LEU A 53 10.75 -16.38 -25.24
CA LEU A 53 9.29 -16.45 -25.23
C LEU A 53 8.62 -15.08 -25.04
N ASN A 54 9.30 -14.14 -24.39
CA ASN A 54 8.81 -12.77 -24.25
C ASN A 54 8.72 -12.02 -25.58
N GLU A 55 9.58 -12.41 -26.56
CA GLU A 55 9.61 -11.87 -27.91
C GLU A 55 8.52 -12.44 -28.81
N VAL A 56 7.82 -13.50 -28.37
CA VAL A 56 6.73 -14.13 -29.14
C VAL A 56 5.55 -13.15 -29.21
N CYS A 57 5.14 -12.84 -30.43
CA CYS A 57 4.04 -11.92 -30.71
C CYS A 57 2.91 -12.56 -31.52
N TRP A 58 3.11 -13.78 -32.01
CA TRP A 58 2.13 -14.50 -32.83
C TRP A 58 2.09 -15.98 -32.45
N MET A 59 0.89 -16.52 -32.32
CA MET A 59 0.65 -17.91 -31.96
C MET A 59 -0.49 -18.47 -32.79
N ARG A 60 -0.34 -19.73 -33.22
CA ARG A 60 -1.36 -20.53 -33.88
C ARG A 60 -1.58 -21.80 -33.13
N ILE A 61 -2.82 -22.06 -32.80
CA ILE A 61 -3.28 -23.30 -32.17
C ILE A 61 -4.25 -23.97 -33.14
N GLN A 62 -4.02 -25.22 -33.46
CA GLN A 62 -4.79 -25.98 -34.44
C GLN A 62 -5.17 -27.32 -33.84
N ASP A 63 -6.40 -27.80 -34.09
CA ASP A 63 -6.78 -29.20 -33.90
C ASP A 63 -7.14 -29.85 -35.24
N LEU A 64 -7.97 -30.91 -35.24
CA LEU A 64 -8.36 -31.60 -36.47
C LEU A 64 -9.30 -30.76 -37.34
N HIS A 65 -10.11 -29.93 -36.75
CA HIS A 65 -11.24 -29.27 -37.40
C HIS A 65 -11.08 -27.74 -37.40
N ASP A 66 -10.50 -27.20 -36.30
CA ASP A 66 -10.50 -25.78 -36.03
C ASP A 66 -9.08 -25.21 -35.91
N GLU A 67 -8.99 -23.94 -36.15
CA GLU A 67 -7.74 -23.20 -36.07
C GLU A 67 -7.96 -21.85 -35.41
N ILE A 68 -7.12 -21.51 -34.39
CA ILE A 68 -7.09 -20.20 -33.78
C ILE A 68 -5.76 -19.55 -34.09
N VAL A 69 -5.83 -18.30 -34.54
CA VAL A 69 -4.65 -17.41 -34.69
C VAL A 69 -4.74 -16.30 -33.66
N CYS A 70 -3.65 -16.15 -32.89
CA CYS A 70 -3.55 -15.16 -31.84
C CYS A 70 -2.39 -14.21 -32.09
N THR A 71 -2.57 -12.95 -31.70
CA THR A 71 -1.53 -11.91 -31.74
C THR A 71 -1.44 -11.22 -30.37
N LYS A 72 -0.26 -10.78 -30.02
CA LYS A 72 0.03 -10.00 -28.82
C LYS A 72 -0.02 -8.52 -29.18
N ASP A 73 -0.74 -7.72 -28.40
CA ASP A 73 -0.76 -6.26 -28.54
C ASP A 73 0.43 -5.58 -27.82
N GLU A 74 0.48 -4.25 -27.88
CA GLU A 74 1.53 -3.45 -27.24
C GLU A 74 1.47 -3.49 -25.71
N GLU A 75 0.30 -3.72 -25.14
CA GLU A 75 0.07 -3.87 -23.70
C GLU A 75 0.46 -5.27 -23.18
N GLY A 76 0.75 -6.20 -24.09
CA GLY A 76 1.11 -7.59 -23.76
C GLY A 76 -0.07 -8.55 -23.68
N THR A 77 -1.27 -8.08 -24.02
CA THR A 77 -2.49 -8.90 -24.05
C THR A 77 -2.56 -9.75 -25.31
N TRP A 78 -2.95 -11.01 -25.18
CA TRP A 78 -3.13 -11.92 -26.30
C TRP A 78 -4.55 -11.92 -26.83
N TRP A 79 -4.71 -11.64 -28.11
CA TRP A 79 -5.99 -11.61 -28.81
C TRP A 79 -6.09 -12.73 -29.82
N ILE A 80 -7.20 -13.42 -29.81
CA ILE A 80 -7.64 -14.31 -30.89
C ILE A 80 -8.09 -13.39 -32.03
N VAL A 81 -7.50 -13.54 -33.21
CA VAL A 81 -7.82 -12.74 -34.40
C VAL A 81 -8.52 -13.56 -35.49
N LYS A 82 -8.50 -14.89 -35.37
CA LYS A 82 -9.21 -15.84 -36.22
C LYS A 82 -9.60 -17.06 -35.41
N PRO A 83 -10.76 -17.68 -35.62
CA PRO A 83 -11.84 -17.31 -36.57
C PRO A 83 -12.68 -16.13 -36.09
N PHE A 84 -12.68 -15.82 -34.82
CA PHE A 84 -13.39 -14.73 -34.15
C PHE A 84 -12.40 -13.79 -33.46
N ARG A 85 -12.88 -12.60 -33.09
CA ARG A 85 -12.04 -11.65 -32.32
C ARG A 85 -12.44 -11.72 -30.85
N ASP A 86 -11.54 -12.21 -30.02
CA ASP A 86 -11.71 -12.22 -28.56
C ASP A 86 -10.36 -12.30 -27.84
N ARG A 87 -10.36 -12.12 -26.53
CA ARG A 87 -9.16 -12.24 -25.71
C ARG A 87 -8.86 -13.71 -25.41
N LEU A 88 -7.60 -14.11 -25.62
CA LEU A 88 -7.12 -15.44 -25.25
C LEU A 88 -6.86 -15.50 -23.74
N SER A 89 -7.26 -16.59 -23.10
CA SER A 89 -7.02 -16.80 -21.67
C SER A 89 -5.54 -16.73 -21.33
N PRO A 90 -5.13 -15.84 -20.38
CA PRO A 90 -3.74 -15.80 -19.91
C PRO A 90 -3.24 -17.13 -19.34
N ALA A 91 -4.11 -17.94 -18.75
CA ALA A 91 -3.78 -19.26 -18.25
C ALA A 91 -3.38 -20.22 -19.38
N VAL A 92 -4.04 -20.12 -20.54
CA VAL A 92 -3.70 -20.89 -21.75
C VAL A 92 -2.33 -20.47 -22.29
N VAL A 93 -2.09 -19.17 -22.39
CA VAL A 93 -0.78 -18.63 -22.82
C VAL A 93 0.32 -19.13 -21.91
N GLN A 94 0.09 -19.04 -20.61
CA GLN A 94 1.02 -19.52 -19.59
C GLN A 94 1.31 -21.01 -19.71
N ALA A 95 0.27 -21.82 -19.85
CA ALA A 95 0.42 -23.28 -20.00
C ALA A 95 1.28 -23.63 -21.24
N ILE A 96 0.97 -23.00 -22.39
CA ILE A 96 1.71 -23.23 -23.64
C ILE A 96 3.17 -22.75 -23.50
N PHE A 97 3.41 -21.57 -22.93
CA PHE A 97 4.75 -21.02 -22.80
C PHE A 97 5.57 -21.81 -21.77
N SER A 98 5.00 -22.13 -20.61
CA SER A 98 5.67 -22.94 -19.61
C SER A 98 6.00 -24.33 -20.12
N PHE A 99 5.08 -24.98 -20.83
CA PHE A 99 5.35 -26.25 -21.47
C PHE A 99 6.48 -26.12 -22.50
N THR A 100 6.42 -25.13 -23.40
CA THR A 100 7.42 -24.93 -24.45
C THR A 100 8.81 -24.64 -23.87
N ALA A 101 8.89 -23.87 -22.78
CA ALA A 101 10.15 -23.54 -22.09
C ALA A 101 10.76 -24.76 -21.35
N ASN A 102 9.90 -25.55 -20.73
CA ASN A 102 10.33 -26.62 -19.82
C ASN A 102 10.24 -28.02 -20.39
N ALA A 103 9.78 -28.18 -21.66
CA ALA A 103 9.73 -29.48 -22.32
C ALA A 103 11.14 -30.08 -22.47
N ARG A 104 11.44 -31.06 -21.62
CA ARG A 104 12.69 -31.80 -21.66
C ARG A 104 12.50 -33.16 -22.29
N LEU A 105 13.47 -33.55 -23.10
CA LEU A 105 13.46 -34.85 -23.77
C LEU A 105 13.60 -35.94 -22.73
N VAL A 106 12.70 -36.92 -22.77
CA VAL A 106 12.77 -38.14 -21.98
C VAL A 106 13.26 -39.28 -22.87
N ASP A 107 12.67 -39.40 -24.07
CA ASP A 107 13.09 -40.42 -25.05
C ASP A 107 12.74 -39.96 -26.49
N THR A 108 13.32 -40.63 -27.46
CA THR A 108 13.14 -40.37 -28.90
C THR A 108 12.96 -41.63 -29.70
N LEU A 109 11.85 -41.74 -30.40
CA LEU A 109 11.48 -42.87 -31.22
C LEU A 109 11.63 -42.53 -32.72
N PRO A 110 12.52 -43.20 -33.48
CA PRO A 110 12.60 -42.99 -34.94
C PRO A 110 11.33 -43.49 -35.64
N LEU A 111 10.78 -42.73 -36.59
CA LEU A 111 9.56 -43.09 -37.31
C LEU A 111 9.65 -44.34 -38.15
N ASN A 112 10.85 -44.74 -38.60
CA ASN A 112 11.05 -45.95 -39.34
C ASN A 112 10.86 -47.23 -38.48
N ASN A 113 10.91 -47.09 -37.18
CA ASN A 113 10.68 -48.18 -36.22
C ASN A 113 9.22 -48.17 -35.68
N VAL A 114 8.39 -47.23 -36.12
CA VAL A 114 7.04 -47.04 -35.60
C VAL A 114 6.04 -47.49 -36.66
N THR A 115 5.16 -48.46 -36.32
CA THR A 115 4.06 -48.92 -37.18
C THR A 115 2.94 -47.85 -37.28
N ARG A 116 2.07 -47.98 -38.27
CA ARG A 116 0.86 -47.09 -38.36
C ARG A 116 -0.06 -47.23 -37.15
N GLU A 117 -0.09 -48.38 -36.53
CA GLU A 117 -0.88 -48.67 -35.34
C GLU A 117 -0.35 -47.89 -34.13
N ASN A 118 0.96 -47.96 -33.88
CA ASN A 118 1.64 -47.20 -32.85
C ASN A 118 1.50 -45.68 -33.08
N MET A 119 1.49 -45.21 -34.35
CA MET A 119 1.30 -43.79 -34.65
C MET A 119 -0.09 -43.28 -34.20
N ARG A 120 -1.12 -44.16 -34.28
CA ARG A 120 -2.48 -43.82 -33.76
C ARG A 120 -2.49 -43.81 -32.22
N GLU A 121 -1.82 -44.77 -31.57
CA GLU A 121 -1.70 -44.83 -30.11
C GLU A 121 -0.99 -43.62 -29.58
N PHE A 122 0.07 -43.16 -30.23
CA PHE A 122 0.75 -41.91 -29.86
C PHE A 122 -0.04 -40.64 -30.06
N GLY A 123 -1.17 -40.69 -30.76
CA GLY A 123 -2.11 -39.59 -30.95
C GLY A 123 -1.59 -38.44 -31.82
N VAL A 124 -0.38 -38.53 -32.37
CA VAL A 124 0.23 -37.42 -33.15
C VAL A 124 -0.38 -37.26 -34.56
N GLU A 125 -1.17 -38.23 -35.05
CA GLU A 125 -1.88 -38.15 -36.33
C GLU A 125 -3.39 -37.98 -36.14
N THR A 126 -3.94 -38.62 -35.09
CA THR A 126 -5.39 -38.74 -34.90
C THR A 126 -6.04 -37.61 -34.12
N SER A 127 -5.27 -36.92 -33.26
CA SER A 127 -5.72 -35.76 -32.51
C SER A 127 -4.58 -34.74 -32.39
N PRO A 128 -4.15 -34.17 -33.49
CA PRO A 128 -2.95 -33.34 -33.48
C PRO A 128 -3.26 -31.91 -33.05
N HIS A 129 -3.21 -31.64 -31.76
CA HIS A 129 -3.09 -30.25 -31.32
C HIS A 129 -1.73 -29.71 -31.76
N ARG A 130 -1.74 -28.86 -32.77
CA ARG A 130 -0.54 -28.25 -33.34
C ARG A 130 -0.39 -26.82 -32.87
N ILE A 131 0.77 -26.54 -32.28
CA ILE A 131 1.12 -25.21 -31.79
C ILE A 131 2.26 -24.65 -32.62
N THR A 132 2.13 -23.37 -33.03
CA THR A 132 3.21 -22.65 -33.72
C THR A 132 3.37 -21.30 -33.06
N LEU A 133 4.60 -20.99 -32.61
CA LEU A 133 4.99 -19.75 -31.98
C LEU A 133 5.95 -18.99 -32.91
N LYS A 134 5.72 -17.68 -33.10
CA LYS A 134 6.57 -16.83 -33.94
C LYS A 134 6.89 -15.53 -33.23
N LYS A 135 8.06 -14.96 -33.54
CA LYS A 135 8.50 -13.65 -33.15
C LYS A 135 8.69 -12.72 -34.35
N ALA A 136 8.63 -11.41 -34.10
CA ALA A 136 8.94 -10.40 -35.11
C ALA A 136 10.45 -10.40 -35.43
N ASP A 137 10.80 -10.27 -36.69
CA ASP A 137 12.18 -10.29 -37.20
C ASP A 137 12.57 -8.89 -37.74
N GLY A 138 12.26 -7.82 -37.05
CA GLY A 138 12.67 -6.45 -37.36
C GLY A 138 12.42 -5.94 -38.79
N LYS A 139 12.07 -6.82 -39.74
CA LYS A 139 11.83 -6.58 -41.18
C LYS A 139 10.40 -6.81 -41.63
N ASN A 140 9.42 -6.60 -40.72
CA ASN A 140 8.01 -6.92 -40.97
C ASN A 140 7.74 -8.41 -41.33
N SER A 141 8.66 -9.31 -40.99
CA SER A 141 8.52 -10.75 -41.17
C SER A 141 8.41 -11.46 -39.82
N LEU A 142 7.77 -12.63 -39.80
CA LEU A 142 7.58 -13.44 -38.60
C LEU A 142 8.46 -14.69 -38.70
N THR A 143 9.40 -14.84 -37.77
CA THR A 143 10.26 -16.03 -37.68
C THR A 143 9.65 -17.04 -36.70
N THR A 144 9.56 -18.31 -37.11
CA THR A 144 9.07 -19.41 -36.25
C THR A 144 10.13 -19.77 -35.20
N VAL A 145 9.75 -19.68 -33.93
CA VAL A 145 10.60 -20.00 -32.78
C VAL A 145 10.30 -21.38 -32.18
N ALA A 146 9.06 -21.85 -32.32
CA ALA A 146 8.68 -23.23 -31.96
C ALA A 146 7.50 -23.69 -32.82
N ARG A 147 7.51 -24.97 -33.25
CA ARG A 147 6.39 -25.64 -33.91
C ARG A 147 6.37 -27.08 -33.53
N TYR A 148 5.28 -27.52 -32.94
CA TYR A 148 5.12 -28.90 -32.49
C TYR A 148 3.67 -29.38 -32.56
N THR A 149 3.50 -30.69 -32.61
CA THR A 149 2.22 -31.40 -32.54
C THR A 149 2.23 -32.23 -31.27
N LEU A 150 1.23 -32.04 -30.43
CA LEU A 150 1.01 -32.83 -29.21
C LEU A 150 0.29 -34.11 -29.57
N GLY A 151 0.78 -35.23 -29.05
CA GLY A 151 0.10 -36.52 -29.11
C GLY A 151 -0.63 -36.85 -27.80
N SER A 152 -0.86 -38.12 -27.53
CA SER A 152 -1.48 -38.59 -26.30
C SER A 152 -0.49 -38.50 -25.10
N THR A 153 -1.05 -38.60 -23.90
CA THR A 153 -0.22 -38.79 -22.68
C THR A 153 0.56 -40.10 -22.77
N SER A 154 1.85 -40.05 -22.52
CA SER A 154 2.69 -41.24 -22.45
C SER A 154 2.49 -41.95 -21.10
N PRO A 155 2.60 -43.29 -21.04
CA PRO A 155 2.57 -44.00 -19.76
C PRO A 155 3.82 -43.78 -18.89
N TRP A 156 4.85 -43.16 -19.44
CA TRP A 156 6.11 -42.93 -18.75
C TRP A 156 6.03 -41.67 -17.93
N LEU A 157 6.78 -41.64 -16.82
CA LEU A 157 6.92 -40.47 -15.97
C LEU A 157 8.36 -39.97 -16.05
N ALA A 158 8.53 -38.64 -16.06
CA ALA A 158 9.83 -38.01 -16.03
C ALA A 158 10.18 -37.60 -14.61
N ASP A 159 11.39 -37.83 -14.17
CA ASP A 159 11.94 -37.35 -12.91
C ASP A 159 12.24 -35.82 -13.03
N ALA A 160 11.90 -35.04 -12.01
CA ALA A 160 12.27 -33.66 -11.90
C ALA A 160 13.77 -33.41 -11.70
N GLY A 161 14.54 -34.47 -11.45
CA GLY A 161 15.94 -34.36 -11.07
C GLY A 161 16.16 -34.29 -9.55
N ASP A 162 15.08 -34.33 -8.76
CA ASP A 162 15.13 -34.40 -7.29
C ASP A 162 14.94 -35.81 -6.74
N GLY A 163 14.75 -36.80 -7.61
CA GLY A 163 14.52 -38.21 -7.29
C GLY A 163 13.19 -38.51 -6.60
N THR A 164 12.34 -37.51 -6.41
CA THR A 164 11.05 -37.63 -5.67
C THR A 164 9.85 -37.16 -6.46
N THR A 165 10.02 -36.20 -7.33
CA THR A 165 8.92 -35.57 -8.09
C THR A 165 8.86 -36.17 -9.50
N LEU A 166 7.73 -36.82 -9.82
CA LEU A 166 7.49 -37.40 -11.14
C LEU A 166 6.50 -36.55 -11.91
N TYR A 167 6.83 -36.22 -13.16
CA TYR A 167 5.96 -35.46 -14.07
C TYR A 167 5.34 -36.39 -15.14
N PRO A 168 4.07 -36.16 -15.52
CA PRO A 168 3.48 -36.82 -16.68
C PRO A 168 4.25 -36.44 -17.93
N THR A 169 4.30 -37.32 -18.89
CA THR A 169 4.97 -37.11 -20.17
C THR A 169 3.94 -37.13 -21.31
N THR A 170 4.30 -36.49 -22.43
CA THR A 170 3.44 -36.40 -23.61
C THR A 170 4.26 -36.80 -24.85
N TYR A 171 3.64 -37.54 -25.78
CA TYR A 171 4.21 -37.75 -27.09
C TYR A 171 4.14 -36.45 -27.89
N LEU A 172 5.24 -36.12 -28.57
CA LEU A 172 5.38 -34.88 -29.31
C LEU A 172 6.12 -35.10 -30.63
N ARG A 173 5.66 -34.44 -31.69
CA ARG A 173 6.35 -34.37 -32.98
C ARG A 173 6.64 -32.90 -33.30
N THR A 174 7.86 -32.60 -33.71
CA THR A 174 8.25 -31.25 -34.10
C THR A 174 8.79 -31.21 -35.52
N ASN A 175 8.49 -30.14 -36.25
CA ASN A 175 9.11 -29.84 -37.56
C ASN A 175 10.12 -28.69 -37.42
N PHE A 176 10.45 -28.26 -36.20
CA PHE A 176 11.28 -27.12 -35.95
C PHE A 176 12.75 -27.36 -36.39
N TYR A 177 13.21 -28.60 -36.27
CA TYR A 177 14.55 -29.03 -36.68
C TYR A 177 14.59 -29.62 -38.12
N GLY A 178 13.79 -29.08 -39.01
CA GLY A 178 13.77 -29.52 -40.41
C GLY A 178 12.88 -30.74 -40.64
N ARG A 179 13.44 -31.79 -41.30
CA ARG A 179 12.71 -33.04 -41.59
C ARG A 179 12.88 -34.02 -40.44
N ASP A 180 12.48 -33.63 -39.22
CA ASP A 180 12.54 -34.56 -38.10
C ASP A 180 11.58 -35.74 -38.28
N LYS A 181 12.15 -36.93 -38.43
CA LYS A 181 11.41 -38.19 -38.59
C LYS A 181 11.37 -38.95 -37.25
N ARG A 182 11.06 -38.27 -36.18
CA ARG A 182 11.07 -38.85 -34.84
C ARG A 182 9.80 -38.46 -34.08
N ILE A 183 9.43 -39.27 -33.11
CA ILE A 183 8.47 -38.93 -32.08
C ILE A 183 9.27 -38.79 -30.80
N HIS A 184 9.07 -37.70 -30.11
CA HIS A 184 9.70 -37.39 -28.82
C HIS A 184 8.74 -37.69 -27.69
N VAL A 185 9.25 -38.24 -26.60
CA VAL A 185 8.58 -38.25 -25.31
C VAL A 185 9.17 -37.13 -24.50
N VAL A 186 8.32 -36.19 -24.10
CA VAL A 186 8.73 -34.95 -23.39
C VAL A 186 8.08 -34.87 -22.03
N SER A 187 8.80 -34.26 -21.07
CA SER A 187 8.25 -33.96 -19.75
C SER A 187 7.14 -32.90 -19.84
N GLY A 188 6.09 -33.07 -19.04
CA GLY A 188 4.93 -32.17 -18.98
C GLY A 188 3.75 -32.63 -19.84
N ASN A 189 2.55 -32.15 -19.47
CA ASN A 189 1.32 -32.43 -20.18
C ASN A 189 0.39 -31.21 -20.10
N ILE A 190 0.02 -30.67 -21.28
CA ILE A 190 -0.91 -29.56 -21.41
C ILE A 190 -2.21 -29.94 -22.17
N LEU A 191 -2.44 -31.23 -22.41
CA LEU A 191 -3.62 -31.69 -23.16
C LEU A 191 -4.93 -31.31 -22.48
N SER A 192 -4.92 -31.20 -21.16
CA SER A 192 -6.10 -30.75 -20.40
C SER A 192 -6.58 -29.33 -20.76
N VAL A 193 -5.67 -28.49 -21.30
CA VAL A 193 -6.02 -27.12 -21.76
C VAL A 193 -6.96 -27.14 -22.96
N PHE A 194 -6.88 -28.18 -23.78
CA PHE A 194 -7.62 -28.32 -25.04
C PHE A 194 -8.83 -29.25 -24.93
N LYS A 195 -9.12 -29.78 -23.73
CA LYS A 195 -10.17 -30.80 -23.52
C LYS A 195 -11.58 -30.37 -23.94
N ASP A 196 -11.89 -29.09 -23.71
CA ASP A 196 -13.23 -28.53 -23.97
C ASP A 196 -13.32 -27.79 -25.32
N GLY A 197 -12.36 -28.07 -26.25
CA GLY A 197 -12.30 -27.47 -27.59
C GLY A 197 -11.62 -26.10 -27.61
N LEU A 198 -11.39 -25.57 -28.83
CA LEU A 198 -10.65 -24.32 -29.02
C LEU A 198 -11.44 -23.08 -28.56
N GLU A 199 -12.74 -23.13 -28.51
CA GLU A 199 -13.58 -22.02 -28.00
C GLU A 199 -13.39 -21.79 -26.49
N SER A 200 -13.10 -22.88 -25.76
CA SER A 200 -12.82 -22.81 -24.32
C SER A 200 -11.51 -22.07 -23.98
N LEU A 201 -10.67 -21.78 -24.96
CA LEU A 201 -9.43 -21.02 -24.81
C LEU A 201 -9.65 -19.51 -24.65
N ARG A 202 -10.88 -19.03 -24.89
CA ARG A 202 -11.28 -17.63 -24.62
C ARG A 202 -11.05 -17.29 -23.15
N ASP A 203 -10.72 -16.03 -22.88
CA ASP A 203 -10.60 -15.56 -21.51
C ASP A 203 -11.97 -15.49 -20.83
N PRO A 204 -12.20 -16.27 -19.77
CA PRO A 204 -13.48 -16.27 -19.06
C PRO A 204 -13.67 -15.06 -18.14
N TYR A 205 -12.68 -14.17 -18.01
CA TYR A 205 -12.78 -13.00 -17.17
C TYR A 205 -13.17 -11.77 -17.99
N PRO A 206 -14.31 -11.12 -17.70
CA PRO A 206 -14.75 -9.93 -18.43
C PRO A 206 -13.72 -8.81 -18.35
N VAL A 207 -13.14 -8.58 -17.16
CA VAL A 207 -12.26 -7.46 -16.88
C VAL A 207 -10.87 -7.92 -16.49
N GLN A 208 -9.87 -7.30 -17.12
CA GLN A 208 -8.46 -7.38 -16.71
C GLN A 208 -7.90 -5.95 -16.71
N ILE A 209 -7.75 -5.37 -15.54
CA ILE A 209 -7.25 -4.00 -15.38
C ILE A 209 -6.34 -3.99 -14.16
N ASP A 210 -5.19 -3.31 -14.28
CA ASP A 210 -4.38 -2.99 -13.12
C ASP A 210 -5.12 -1.98 -12.24
N GLN A 211 -5.34 -2.31 -10.96
CA GLN A 211 -6.06 -1.44 -10.04
C GLN A 211 -5.36 -0.10 -9.85
N ASP A 212 -4.02 -0.05 -9.95
CA ASP A 212 -3.24 1.16 -9.75
C ASP A 212 -3.44 2.18 -10.88
N LEU A 213 -3.90 1.72 -12.04
CA LEU A 213 -4.22 2.58 -13.18
C LEU A 213 -5.63 3.18 -13.11
N ILE A 214 -6.55 2.65 -12.28
CA ILE A 214 -7.93 3.13 -12.21
C ILE A 214 -7.96 4.50 -11.50
N ARG A 215 -8.64 5.48 -12.11
CA ARG A 215 -8.81 6.84 -11.57
C ARG A 215 -10.27 7.20 -11.28
N SER A 216 -11.21 6.62 -12.00
CA SER A 216 -12.63 6.87 -11.82
C SER A 216 -13.45 5.59 -11.98
N ILE A 217 -14.47 5.43 -11.15
CA ILE A 217 -15.46 4.35 -11.20
C ILE A 217 -16.83 5.00 -11.22
N THR A 218 -17.62 4.74 -12.25
CA THR A 218 -19.01 5.21 -12.35
C THR A 218 -19.94 4.01 -12.37
N ILE A 219 -20.89 3.97 -11.43
CA ILE A 219 -21.87 2.90 -11.30
C ILE A 219 -23.26 3.49 -11.55
N THR A 220 -23.97 2.91 -12.51
CA THR A 220 -25.35 3.27 -12.84
C THR A 220 -26.24 2.05 -12.66
N THR A 221 -27.26 2.14 -11.82
CA THR A 221 -28.24 1.05 -11.60
C THR A 221 -29.63 1.49 -12.02
N GLN A 222 -30.44 0.55 -12.51
CA GLN A 222 -31.77 0.82 -13.00
C GLN A 222 -32.74 1.27 -11.88
N ASP A 223 -32.52 0.81 -10.64
CA ASP A 223 -33.34 1.16 -9.47
C ASP A 223 -33.18 2.64 -9.05
N GLN A 224 -32.15 3.32 -9.53
CA GLN A 224 -31.92 4.75 -9.18
C GLN A 224 -32.88 5.71 -9.87
N GLY A 225 -33.69 5.28 -10.85
CA GLY A 225 -34.62 6.14 -11.59
C GLY A 225 -33.91 7.34 -12.22
N GLU A 226 -34.35 8.58 -11.87
CA GLU A 226 -33.69 9.83 -12.27
C GLU A 226 -32.48 10.20 -11.38
N ALA A 227 -32.12 9.36 -10.39
CA ALA A 227 -31.02 9.63 -9.49
C ALA A 227 -29.66 9.68 -10.23
N LYS A 228 -28.77 10.53 -9.77
CA LYS A 228 -27.43 10.69 -10.34
C LYS A 228 -26.63 9.40 -10.14
N PRO A 229 -25.80 8.99 -11.13
CA PRO A 229 -24.95 7.81 -11.01
C PRO A 229 -23.96 7.96 -9.83
N LEU A 230 -23.64 6.86 -9.19
CA LEU A 230 -22.62 6.81 -8.16
C LEU A 230 -21.24 6.91 -8.84
N ARG A 231 -20.50 7.98 -8.53
CA ARG A 231 -19.19 8.23 -9.11
C ARG A 231 -18.13 8.36 -8.03
N LEU A 232 -17.10 7.53 -8.13
CA LEU A 232 -15.90 7.58 -7.30
C LEU A 232 -14.72 8.06 -8.13
N SER A 233 -13.79 8.79 -7.52
CA SER A 233 -12.55 9.20 -8.17
C SER A 233 -11.40 9.30 -7.18
N ARG A 234 -10.16 9.15 -7.71
CA ARG A 234 -8.91 9.43 -6.99
C ARG A 234 -7.91 10.12 -7.90
N ILE A 235 -7.03 10.93 -7.33
CA ILE A 235 -6.07 11.76 -8.08
C ILE A 235 -4.86 10.91 -8.55
N SER A 236 -4.43 9.96 -7.74
CA SER A 236 -3.29 9.07 -8.01
C SER A 236 -3.57 7.67 -7.45
N ALA A 237 -2.70 6.70 -7.73
CA ALA A 237 -2.81 5.34 -7.20
C ALA A 237 -2.81 5.28 -5.67
N GLU A 238 -2.06 6.16 -5.04
CA GLU A 238 -1.87 6.24 -3.58
C GLU A 238 -2.89 7.16 -2.90
N ALA A 239 -3.62 7.99 -3.69
CA ALA A 239 -4.60 8.90 -3.14
C ALA A 239 -5.88 8.16 -2.72
N PRO A 240 -6.54 8.59 -1.64
CA PRO A 240 -7.78 7.99 -1.19
C PRO A 240 -8.91 8.20 -2.20
N TRP A 241 -9.82 7.23 -2.25
CA TRP A 241 -11.02 7.31 -3.06
C TRP A 241 -12.05 8.28 -2.46
N THR A 242 -12.65 9.09 -3.32
CA THR A 242 -13.70 10.05 -2.93
C THR A 242 -14.94 9.79 -3.78
N ILE A 243 -16.11 9.74 -3.15
CA ILE A 243 -17.40 9.70 -3.82
C ILE A 243 -17.75 11.13 -4.24
N GLN A 244 -17.94 11.35 -5.54
CA GLN A 244 -18.25 12.67 -6.13
C GLN A 244 -19.75 12.86 -6.33
N SER A 245 -20.50 11.78 -6.50
CA SER A 245 -21.94 11.78 -6.79
C SER A 245 -22.54 10.45 -6.26
N PRO A 246 -23.77 10.44 -5.71
CA PRO A 246 -24.73 11.56 -5.57
C PRO A 246 -24.37 12.54 -4.47
N VAL A 247 -23.46 12.20 -3.57
CA VAL A 247 -22.99 13.02 -2.44
C VAL A 247 -21.48 13.13 -2.45
N LEU A 248 -20.94 14.23 -1.97
CA LEU A 248 -19.48 14.39 -1.82
C LEU A 248 -19.05 13.90 -0.43
N THR A 249 -18.33 12.76 -0.40
CA THR A 249 -17.86 12.13 0.84
C THR A 249 -16.69 11.21 0.58
N GLY A 250 -15.97 10.81 1.64
CA GLY A 250 -14.91 9.77 1.55
C GLY A 250 -15.49 8.41 1.17
N ALA A 251 -14.74 7.64 0.41
CA ALA A 251 -15.07 6.25 0.12
C ALA A 251 -14.39 5.30 1.12
N ASP A 252 -14.96 4.12 1.30
CA ASP A 252 -14.36 3.03 2.06
C ASP A 252 -13.34 2.30 1.17
N GLU A 253 -12.05 2.49 1.45
CA GLU A 253 -10.95 1.93 0.66
C GLU A 253 -11.01 0.40 0.55
N ASP A 254 -11.39 -0.28 1.64
CA ASP A 254 -11.49 -1.74 1.67
C ASP A 254 -12.62 -2.23 0.76
N ASN A 255 -13.76 -1.54 0.78
CA ASN A 255 -14.91 -1.90 -0.05
C ASN A 255 -14.70 -1.50 -1.53
N VAL A 256 -14.02 -0.40 -1.83
CA VAL A 256 -13.62 -0.05 -3.21
C VAL A 256 -12.61 -1.07 -3.74
N SER A 257 -11.61 -1.42 -2.95
CA SER A 257 -10.66 -2.48 -3.31
C SER A 257 -11.35 -3.82 -3.50
N LYS A 258 -12.34 -4.15 -2.67
CA LYS A 258 -13.17 -5.35 -2.82
C LYS A 258 -14.01 -5.30 -4.10
N LEU A 259 -14.59 -4.14 -4.47
CA LEU A 259 -15.29 -3.97 -5.73
C LEU A 259 -14.38 -4.27 -6.92
N ILE A 260 -13.21 -3.64 -6.97
CA ILE A 260 -12.24 -3.84 -8.05
C ILE A 260 -11.77 -5.29 -8.11
N ASN A 261 -11.41 -5.86 -6.96
CA ASN A 261 -10.97 -7.24 -6.86
C ASN A 261 -12.08 -8.23 -7.29
N ASN A 262 -13.32 -7.99 -6.88
CA ASN A 262 -14.44 -8.81 -7.26
C ASN A 262 -14.72 -8.72 -8.76
N LEU A 263 -14.68 -7.52 -9.36
CA LEU A 263 -14.80 -7.33 -10.80
C LEU A 263 -13.74 -8.12 -11.60
N GLN A 264 -12.49 -8.09 -11.13
CA GLN A 264 -11.40 -8.84 -11.78
C GLN A 264 -11.51 -10.36 -11.58
N ASN A 265 -12.20 -10.81 -10.54
CA ASN A 265 -12.39 -12.23 -10.21
C ASN A 265 -13.77 -12.76 -10.67
N LEU A 266 -14.58 -11.94 -11.35
CA LEU A 266 -15.79 -12.42 -12.04
C LEU A 266 -15.36 -13.39 -13.12
N LYS A 267 -15.68 -14.67 -12.95
CA LYS A 267 -15.37 -15.72 -13.91
C LYS A 267 -16.64 -16.22 -14.58
N ALA A 268 -16.72 -16.06 -15.89
CA ALA A 268 -17.81 -16.56 -16.67
C ALA A 268 -17.88 -18.10 -16.64
N ILE A 269 -19.09 -18.61 -16.70
CA ILE A 269 -19.39 -20.03 -16.88
C ILE A 269 -19.32 -20.36 -18.37
N ARG A 270 -19.79 -19.42 -19.20
CA ARG A 270 -19.76 -19.50 -20.68
C ARG A 270 -19.37 -18.13 -21.24
N VAL A 271 -18.71 -18.16 -22.38
CA VAL A 271 -18.40 -17.00 -23.22
C VAL A 271 -18.90 -17.32 -24.61
N GLU A 272 -19.90 -16.59 -25.07
CA GLU A 272 -20.61 -16.85 -26.33
C GLU A 272 -20.53 -15.62 -27.24
N ASP A 273 -20.64 -15.81 -28.56
CA ASP A 273 -20.64 -14.69 -29.49
C ASP A 273 -21.93 -13.88 -29.38
N ALA A 274 -21.82 -12.55 -29.46
CA ALA A 274 -22.95 -11.65 -29.28
C ALA A 274 -24.08 -11.85 -30.33
N ILE A 275 -23.80 -12.53 -31.43
CA ILE A 275 -24.75 -12.81 -32.49
C ILE A 275 -25.68 -13.98 -32.13
N GLU A 276 -25.25 -14.85 -31.22
CA GLU A 276 -25.96 -16.12 -30.92
C GLU A 276 -26.94 -16.00 -29.75
N VAL A 277 -26.87 -14.92 -28.97
CA VAL A 277 -27.66 -14.76 -27.75
C VAL A 277 -28.58 -13.56 -27.85
N THR A 278 -29.89 -13.76 -27.58
CA THR A 278 -30.84 -12.65 -27.47
C THR A 278 -30.62 -11.89 -26.18
N MET A 279 -30.22 -10.62 -26.29
CA MET A 279 -29.95 -9.76 -25.16
C MET A 279 -31.18 -8.95 -24.73
N PRO A 280 -31.39 -8.73 -23.42
CA PRO A 280 -32.31 -7.72 -22.91
C PRO A 280 -31.96 -6.33 -23.40
N GLU A 281 -32.94 -5.45 -23.65
CA GLU A 281 -32.70 -4.11 -24.18
C GLU A 281 -31.90 -3.18 -23.23
N LYS A 282 -32.10 -3.33 -21.91
CA LYS A 282 -31.51 -2.42 -20.92
C LYS A 282 -30.71 -3.17 -19.86
N PRO A 283 -29.51 -2.71 -19.54
CA PRO A 283 -28.75 -3.26 -18.42
C PRO A 283 -29.37 -2.85 -17.08
N VAL A 284 -29.34 -3.73 -16.10
CA VAL A 284 -29.73 -3.47 -14.70
C VAL A 284 -28.65 -2.66 -13.99
N CYS A 285 -27.38 -2.94 -14.30
CA CYS A 285 -26.23 -2.23 -13.74
C CYS A 285 -25.15 -2.04 -14.81
N THR A 286 -24.58 -0.85 -14.85
CA THR A 286 -23.42 -0.52 -15.69
C THR A 286 -22.31 0.00 -14.81
N ILE A 287 -21.11 -0.57 -14.91
CA ILE A 287 -19.91 -0.11 -14.24
C ILE A 287 -18.92 0.35 -15.31
N ARG A 288 -18.54 1.61 -15.23
CA ARG A 288 -17.58 2.26 -16.14
C ARG A 288 -16.32 2.61 -15.36
N LEU A 289 -15.18 2.17 -15.88
CA LEU A 289 -13.86 2.37 -15.32
C LEU A 289 -13.05 3.28 -16.25
N GLU A 290 -12.43 4.32 -15.70
CA GLU A 290 -11.56 5.26 -16.41
C GLU A 290 -10.22 5.34 -15.67
N GLY A 291 -9.12 5.48 -16.41
CA GLY A 291 -7.79 5.48 -15.79
C GLY A 291 -6.64 5.75 -16.76
N ASP A 292 -5.43 5.51 -16.32
CA ASP A 292 -4.17 5.86 -17.02
C ASP A 292 -3.82 4.87 -18.15
N TRP A 293 -4.77 4.13 -18.72
CA TRP A 293 -4.54 3.20 -19.85
C TRP A 293 -4.99 3.77 -21.21
N GLY A 294 -5.34 5.05 -21.28
CA GLY A 294 -5.77 5.72 -22.52
C GLY A 294 -7.18 6.31 -22.44
N GLU A 295 -7.64 6.88 -23.55
CA GLU A 295 -8.89 7.64 -23.62
C GLU A 295 -10.16 6.78 -23.52
N THR A 296 -10.07 5.48 -23.81
CA THR A 296 -11.24 4.61 -23.88
C THR A 296 -11.59 4.03 -22.52
N ALA A 297 -12.72 4.45 -21.96
CA ALA A 297 -13.26 3.87 -20.74
C ALA A 297 -13.60 2.38 -20.93
N ARG A 298 -13.37 1.56 -19.91
CA ARG A 298 -13.83 0.16 -19.91
C ARG A 298 -15.17 0.07 -19.21
N GLU A 299 -16.16 -0.48 -19.92
CA GLU A 299 -17.54 -0.51 -19.46
C GLU A 299 -18.04 -1.94 -19.41
N ILE A 300 -18.60 -2.30 -18.26
CA ILE A 300 -19.24 -3.60 -18.03
C ILE A 300 -20.72 -3.35 -17.79
N ARG A 301 -21.57 -4.05 -18.53
CA ARG A 301 -23.03 -4.02 -18.40
C ARG A 301 -23.53 -5.35 -17.90
N PHE A 302 -24.31 -5.33 -16.84
CA PHE A 302 -24.96 -6.49 -16.26
C PHE A 302 -26.46 -6.43 -16.56
N PHE A 303 -27.05 -7.56 -16.94
CA PHE A 303 -28.43 -7.67 -17.29
C PHE A 303 -29.23 -8.43 -16.22
N GLU A 304 -30.54 -8.51 -16.37
CA GLU A 304 -31.42 -9.16 -15.42
C GLU A 304 -31.04 -10.64 -15.21
N SER A 305 -31.13 -11.08 -13.94
CA SER A 305 -30.81 -12.46 -13.60
C SER A 305 -31.90 -13.41 -14.05
N PHE A 306 -31.51 -14.59 -14.52
CA PHE A 306 -32.40 -15.66 -14.99
C PHE A 306 -32.00 -17.01 -14.40
N THR A 307 -32.93 -17.96 -14.39
CA THR A 307 -32.66 -19.35 -14.04
C THR A 307 -32.77 -20.23 -15.29
N GLN A 308 -31.86 -21.19 -15.43
CA GLN A 308 -31.97 -22.19 -16.50
C GLN A 308 -32.95 -23.28 -16.11
N VAL A 309 -33.65 -23.85 -17.08
CA VAL A 309 -34.61 -24.93 -16.84
C VAL A 309 -33.90 -26.15 -16.25
N GLY A 310 -34.31 -26.55 -15.03
CA GLY A 310 -33.72 -27.68 -14.33
C GLY A 310 -32.51 -27.32 -13.43
N ASP A 311 -32.15 -26.04 -13.31
CA ASP A 311 -31.14 -25.57 -12.40
C ASP A 311 -31.76 -24.56 -11.39
N GLU A 312 -31.42 -24.69 -10.11
CA GLU A 312 -31.83 -23.73 -9.07
C GLU A 312 -30.91 -22.50 -9.03
N GLN A 313 -29.79 -22.54 -9.76
CA GLN A 313 -28.79 -21.48 -9.77
C GLN A 313 -29.24 -20.29 -10.62
N LYS A 314 -29.08 -19.08 -10.10
CA LYS A 314 -29.33 -17.85 -10.86
C LYS A 314 -28.09 -17.42 -11.63
N TYR A 315 -28.28 -17.03 -12.85
CA TYR A 315 -27.27 -16.54 -13.78
C TYR A 315 -27.59 -15.11 -14.21
N CYS A 316 -26.55 -14.38 -14.64
CA CYS A 316 -26.65 -13.04 -15.17
C CYS A 316 -25.85 -12.95 -16.47
N LEU A 317 -26.40 -12.32 -17.49
CA LEU A 317 -25.63 -11.98 -18.69
C LEU A 317 -24.84 -10.71 -18.44
N ALA A 318 -23.63 -10.64 -18.99
CA ALA A 318 -22.82 -9.43 -18.97
C ALA A 318 -22.12 -9.21 -20.32
N THR A 319 -21.89 -7.93 -20.66
CA THR A 319 -21.11 -7.51 -21.82
C THR A 319 -20.04 -6.52 -21.41
N VAL A 320 -18.96 -6.46 -22.18
CA VAL A 320 -17.91 -5.45 -22.05
C VAL A 320 -17.71 -4.75 -23.39
N ASN A 321 -17.33 -3.48 -23.36
CA ASN A 321 -17.25 -2.69 -24.59
C ASN A 321 -16.01 -2.99 -25.46
N ASP A 322 -14.98 -3.64 -24.91
CA ASP A 322 -13.75 -4.00 -25.61
C ASP A 322 -13.78 -5.41 -26.25
N ARG A 323 -14.83 -6.19 -26.00
CA ARG A 323 -14.97 -7.58 -26.48
C ARG A 323 -16.38 -7.82 -27.05
N PRO A 324 -16.52 -8.33 -28.28
CA PRO A 324 -17.82 -8.58 -28.90
C PRO A 324 -18.44 -9.91 -28.45
N VAL A 325 -18.44 -10.20 -27.17
CA VAL A 325 -18.91 -11.46 -26.58
C VAL A 325 -19.83 -11.20 -25.41
N ILE A 326 -20.61 -12.20 -25.07
CA ILE A 326 -21.53 -12.23 -23.94
C ILE A 326 -20.98 -13.21 -22.91
N PHE A 327 -20.97 -12.78 -21.67
CA PHE A 327 -20.54 -13.57 -20.52
C PHE A 327 -21.77 -14.06 -19.77
N THR A 328 -21.88 -15.36 -19.54
CA THR A 328 -22.83 -15.91 -18.57
C THR A 328 -22.12 -16.01 -17.22
N LEU A 329 -22.52 -15.17 -16.28
CA LEU A 329 -21.95 -15.07 -14.94
C LEU A 329 -22.89 -15.69 -13.91
N GLN A 330 -22.34 -16.05 -12.75
CA GLN A 330 -23.12 -16.47 -11.59
C GLN A 330 -23.71 -15.22 -10.91
N ALA A 331 -25.04 -15.17 -10.78
CA ALA A 331 -25.72 -14.05 -10.15
C ALA A 331 -25.63 -14.09 -8.61
N GLU A 332 -25.79 -15.28 -8.01
CA GLU A 332 -25.74 -15.51 -6.56
C GLU A 332 -24.66 -16.55 -6.20
N PRO A 333 -24.03 -16.45 -5.02
CA PRO A 333 -22.98 -17.39 -4.62
C PRO A 333 -23.57 -18.81 -4.45
N ARG A 334 -22.83 -19.80 -4.94
CA ARG A 334 -23.23 -21.20 -4.82
C ARG A 334 -22.77 -21.77 -3.47
N ASN A 335 -23.67 -22.38 -2.71
CA ASN A 335 -23.37 -23.03 -1.42
C ASN A 335 -22.68 -24.41 -1.57
N THR A 336 -21.78 -24.58 -2.54
CA THR A 336 -21.04 -25.83 -2.72
C THR A 336 -19.59 -25.68 -2.29
N LYS A 337 -19.13 -26.60 -1.45
CA LYS A 337 -17.72 -26.80 -1.13
C LYS A 337 -16.94 -26.93 -2.45
N SER A 338 -15.95 -26.06 -2.64
CA SER A 338 -15.15 -25.97 -3.87
C SER A 338 -14.54 -27.33 -4.22
N GLY A 339 -15.03 -27.93 -5.30
CA GLY A 339 -14.50 -29.18 -5.82
C GLY A 339 -13.47 -28.92 -6.92
N ASN A 340 -12.31 -29.60 -6.79
CA ASN A 340 -11.34 -29.98 -7.82
C ASN A 340 -10.68 -28.98 -8.77
N TYR A 341 -11.14 -27.71 -8.92
CA TYR A 341 -10.51 -26.77 -9.85
C TYR A 341 -9.17 -26.20 -9.32
N SER A 342 -9.01 -26.13 -8.00
CA SER A 342 -7.77 -25.66 -7.36
C SER A 342 -6.58 -26.63 -7.61
N ARG A 343 -6.87 -27.90 -7.89
CA ARG A 343 -5.84 -28.93 -8.08
C ARG A 343 -5.14 -28.79 -9.44
N LEU A 344 -5.91 -28.52 -10.51
CA LEU A 344 -5.33 -28.37 -11.85
C LEU A 344 -4.43 -27.13 -11.97
N VAL A 345 -4.87 -26.01 -11.39
CA VAL A 345 -4.12 -24.77 -11.38
C VAL A 345 -2.87 -24.89 -10.50
N SER A 346 -2.95 -25.59 -9.37
CA SER A 346 -1.77 -25.82 -8.49
C SER A 346 -0.72 -26.73 -9.13
N GLU A 347 -1.11 -27.63 -10.01
CA GLU A 347 -0.17 -28.49 -10.74
C GLU A 347 0.55 -27.75 -11.87
N ILE A 348 -0.15 -26.84 -12.58
CA ILE A 348 0.45 -25.98 -13.61
C ILE A 348 1.43 -24.96 -12.98
N CYS A 349 1.16 -24.50 -11.77
CA CYS A 349 2.00 -23.52 -11.08
C CYS A 349 3.23 -24.08 -10.36
N LYS A 350 3.39 -25.37 -10.30
CA LYS A 350 4.65 -25.99 -9.83
C LYS A 350 5.78 -25.95 -10.86
N LEU A 351 5.47 -25.59 -12.10
CA LEU A 351 6.49 -25.33 -13.11
C LEU A 351 7.21 -24.00 -12.82
N PRO A 352 8.53 -23.89 -13.01
CA PRO A 352 9.25 -22.66 -12.78
C PRO A 352 8.63 -21.51 -13.59
N VAL A 353 8.28 -20.45 -12.89
CA VAL A 353 7.49 -19.32 -13.41
C VAL A 353 8.40 -18.41 -14.23
N LEU A 354 7.96 -18.06 -15.44
CA LEU A 354 8.58 -17.01 -16.23
C LEU A 354 8.23 -15.64 -15.63
N PRO A 355 9.21 -14.77 -15.32
CA PRO A 355 8.95 -13.45 -14.80
C PRO A 355 8.42 -12.53 -15.89
N SER A 356 7.09 -12.41 -16.05
CA SER A 356 6.47 -11.38 -16.86
C SER A 356 5.41 -10.63 -16.06
N LYS A 357 5.23 -9.31 -16.34
CA LYS A 357 4.17 -8.51 -15.71
C LYS A 357 2.77 -9.11 -15.91
N ALA A 358 2.53 -9.81 -17.02
CA ALA A 358 1.29 -10.53 -17.30
C ALA A 358 1.01 -11.67 -16.30
N MET A 359 2.04 -12.22 -15.67
CA MET A 359 1.92 -13.31 -14.70
C MET A 359 1.44 -12.85 -13.33
N ALA A 360 1.71 -11.61 -12.93
CA ALA A 360 1.18 -11.04 -11.70
C ALA A 360 -0.35 -10.91 -11.72
N GLN A 361 -0.96 -10.96 -12.90
CA GLN A 361 -2.41 -10.88 -13.10
C GLN A 361 -3.12 -12.24 -13.05
N LEU A 362 -2.40 -13.36 -13.06
CA LEU A 362 -2.99 -14.69 -12.86
C LEU A 362 -3.42 -14.86 -11.40
N ARG A 363 -4.54 -14.28 -11.07
CA ARG A 363 -5.15 -14.42 -9.74
C ARG A 363 -5.74 -15.81 -9.59
N MET A 364 -5.07 -16.60 -8.77
CA MET A 364 -5.42 -17.98 -8.49
C MET A 364 -6.41 -18.08 -7.31
N SER A 365 -7.44 -17.25 -7.25
CA SER A 365 -8.49 -17.46 -6.29
C SER A 365 -9.44 -18.54 -6.83
N GLY A 366 -9.43 -19.71 -6.21
CA GLY A 366 -10.36 -20.80 -6.55
C GLY A 366 -11.83 -20.48 -6.23
N LYS A 367 -12.14 -19.31 -5.68
CA LYS A 367 -13.49 -18.87 -5.34
C LYS A 367 -14.06 -18.06 -6.51
N ARG A 368 -15.17 -18.54 -7.11
CA ARG A 368 -15.94 -17.74 -8.06
C ARG A 368 -16.67 -16.65 -7.31
N VAL A 369 -16.57 -15.43 -7.78
CA VAL A 369 -17.32 -14.27 -7.28
C VAL A 369 -18.63 -14.20 -8.03
N ALA A 370 -19.74 -14.03 -7.30
CA ALA A 370 -21.05 -13.78 -7.87
C ALA A 370 -21.30 -12.28 -8.05
N VAL A 371 -22.17 -11.91 -9.01
CA VAL A 371 -22.49 -10.49 -9.28
C VAL A 371 -23.11 -9.80 -8.06
N SER A 372 -23.90 -10.53 -7.26
CA SER A 372 -24.49 -10.01 -6.01
C SER A 372 -23.47 -9.70 -4.90
N GLU A 373 -22.22 -10.21 -5.02
CA GLU A 373 -21.14 -9.91 -4.06
C GLU A 373 -20.41 -8.57 -4.39
N LEU A 374 -20.80 -7.89 -5.47
CA LEU A 374 -20.26 -6.56 -5.81
C LEU A 374 -20.85 -5.50 -4.88
N PRO A 375 -20.06 -4.72 -4.14
CA PRO A 375 -20.51 -3.63 -3.30
C PRO A 375 -20.81 -2.38 -4.17
N ILE A 376 -21.95 -2.39 -4.90
CA ILE A 376 -22.32 -1.35 -5.88
C ILE A 376 -23.22 -0.24 -5.31
N LYS A 377 -23.66 -0.34 -4.06
CA LYS A 377 -24.52 0.65 -3.42
C LYS A 377 -23.69 1.70 -2.67
N LEU A 378 -24.23 2.93 -2.61
CA LEU A 378 -23.61 4.05 -1.89
C LEU A 378 -23.26 3.68 -0.43
N GLU A 379 -24.19 3.02 0.27
CA GLU A 379 -24.04 2.62 1.67
C GLU A 379 -22.85 1.66 1.89
N ASN A 380 -22.55 0.84 0.88
CA ASN A 380 -21.44 -0.10 0.94
C ASN A 380 -20.09 0.52 0.61
N LEU A 381 -20.07 1.59 -0.20
CA LEU A 381 -18.85 2.22 -0.69
C LEU A 381 -18.48 3.49 0.06
N ARG A 382 -19.39 4.03 0.88
CA ARG A 382 -19.13 5.20 1.72
C ARG A 382 -18.27 4.81 2.92
N SER A 383 -17.28 5.63 3.24
CA SER A 383 -16.51 5.47 4.48
C SER A 383 -17.42 5.72 5.69
N MET A 384 -17.43 4.76 6.61
CA MET A 384 -18.07 4.89 7.92
C MET A 384 -17.09 5.36 8.99
N ARG A 385 -15.97 5.97 8.59
CA ARG A 385 -15.02 6.69 9.43
C ARG A 385 -15.20 8.19 9.21
N PHE A 386 -15.47 8.92 10.27
CA PHE A 386 -15.82 10.32 10.17
C PHE A 386 -14.73 11.20 9.55
N ALA A 387 -13.49 11.03 10.01
CA ALA A 387 -12.40 11.88 9.53
C ALA A 387 -11.52 11.21 8.48
N ASP A 388 -11.57 9.90 8.33
CA ASP A 388 -10.82 9.06 7.39
C ASP A 388 -9.52 9.71 6.84
N ILE A 389 -8.52 9.82 7.73
CA ILE A 389 -7.26 10.53 7.49
C ILE A 389 -6.12 9.55 7.74
N ASP A 390 -5.16 9.46 6.84
CA ASP A 390 -3.91 8.76 7.15
C ASP A 390 -3.09 9.59 8.14
N VAL A 391 -2.83 9.02 9.31
CA VAL A 391 -2.08 9.66 10.40
C VAL A 391 -0.68 10.11 9.94
N LYS A 392 -0.06 9.36 9.04
CA LYS A 392 1.28 9.67 8.51
C LYS A 392 1.29 10.90 7.61
N ASP A 393 0.14 11.20 7.02
CA ASP A 393 -0.04 12.31 6.09
C ASP A 393 -0.30 13.65 6.78
N ILE A 394 -0.44 13.68 8.10
CA ILE A 394 -0.79 14.92 8.82
C ILE A 394 0.48 15.69 9.17
N SER A 395 0.50 16.98 8.81
CA SER A 395 1.55 17.94 9.20
C SER A 395 1.12 18.86 10.33
N ARG A 396 -0.17 19.14 10.46
CA ARG A 396 -0.70 20.09 11.44
C ARG A 396 -2.14 19.73 11.80
N PHE A 397 -2.54 20.01 13.03
CA PHE A 397 -3.94 20.04 13.42
C PHE A 397 -4.24 21.14 14.42
N SER A 398 -5.50 21.58 14.47
CA SER A 398 -6.00 22.47 15.49
C SER A 398 -7.37 21.99 15.98
N LEU A 399 -7.56 21.98 17.29
CA LEU A 399 -8.82 21.67 17.96
C LEU A 399 -9.20 22.87 18.83
N ARG A 400 -10.35 23.48 18.57
CA ARG A 400 -10.85 24.61 19.40
C ARG A 400 -12.27 24.36 19.87
N SER A 401 -12.57 24.82 21.09
CA SER A 401 -13.94 24.95 21.58
C SER A 401 -14.53 26.29 21.15
N THR A 402 -15.79 26.30 20.76
CA THR A 402 -16.53 27.54 20.45
C THR A 402 -17.28 28.09 21.67
N ARG A 403 -17.42 27.30 22.74
CA ARG A 403 -18.07 27.68 23.99
C ARG A 403 -17.13 28.32 25.01
N GLY A 404 -15.85 28.47 24.70
CA GLY A 404 -14.81 29.03 25.57
C GLY A 404 -13.54 29.38 24.81
N THR A 405 -12.51 29.84 25.52
CA THR A 405 -11.22 30.22 24.93
C THR A 405 -10.27 29.05 24.72
N GLY A 406 -10.72 27.81 24.97
CA GLY A 406 -9.85 26.63 24.86
C GLY A 406 -9.51 26.28 23.41
N ALA A 407 -8.24 26.20 23.10
CA ALA A 407 -7.74 25.73 21.82
C ALA A 407 -6.42 24.97 22.00
N VAL A 408 -6.17 23.99 21.14
CA VAL A 408 -4.88 23.27 21.00
C VAL A 408 -4.50 23.32 19.53
N ARG A 409 -3.27 23.70 19.25
CA ARG A 409 -2.66 23.64 17.92
C ARG A 409 -1.44 22.73 18.00
N ALA A 410 -1.24 21.87 17.02
CA ALA A 410 -0.05 21.04 16.92
C ALA A 410 0.53 21.13 15.52
N LEU A 411 1.86 21.24 15.44
CA LEU A 411 2.64 21.35 14.22
C LEU A 411 3.76 20.32 14.23
N LEU A 412 3.93 19.61 13.13
CA LEU A 412 5.04 18.70 12.91
C LEU A 412 6.23 19.45 12.32
N ILE A 413 7.34 19.45 13.03
CA ILE A 413 8.64 19.87 12.51
C ILE A 413 9.29 18.63 11.89
N PRO A 414 9.47 18.59 10.55
CA PRO A 414 10.11 17.45 9.91
C PRO A 414 11.56 17.32 10.39
N GLY A 415 11.96 16.10 10.65
CA GLY A 415 13.33 15.75 10.90
C GLY A 415 14.18 15.82 9.63
N ASP A 416 15.46 15.63 9.78
CA ASP A 416 16.41 15.55 8.68
C ASP A 416 17.10 14.17 8.71
N GLU A 417 16.93 13.40 7.63
CA GLU A 417 17.52 12.07 7.51
C GLU A 417 19.07 12.11 7.49
N GLU A 418 19.67 13.17 6.92
CA GLU A 418 21.13 13.31 6.83
C GLU A 418 21.75 13.53 8.21
N SER A 419 21.12 14.36 9.05
CA SER A 419 21.55 14.64 10.41
C SER A 419 20.95 13.69 11.46
N LYS A 420 20.14 12.70 11.07
CA LYS A 420 19.44 11.75 11.96
C LYS A 420 18.56 12.44 13.01
N VAL A 421 17.97 13.56 12.64
CA VAL A 421 16.99 14.26 13.48
C VAL A 421 15.62 13.67 13.18
N GLU A 422 14.91 13.20 14.21
CA GLU A 422 13.56 12.66 14.09
C GLU A 422 12.50 13.76 13.98
N ASP A 423 11.40 13.44 13.32
CA ASP A 423 10.20 14.27 13.27
C ASP A 423 9.74 14.65 14.68
N THR A 424 9.53 15.93 14.93
CA THR A 424 9.16 16.43 16.27
C THR A 424 7.83 17.20 16.20
N TRP A 425 6.86 16.79 17.02
CA TRP A 425 5.63 17.54 17.19
C TRP A 425 5.77 18.64 18.22
N MET A 426 5.38 19.85 17.85
CA MET A 426 5.23 20.97 18.75
C MET A 426 3.72 21.26 18.97
N PHE A 427 3.34 21.73 20.15
CA PHE A 427 1.97 22.11 20.44
C PHE A 427 1.91 23.45 21.18
N ALA A 428 0.82 24.14 21.03
CA ALA A 428 0.44 25.34 21.77
C ALA A 428 -1.03 25.27 22.19
N THR A 429 -1.36 25.87 23.30
CA THR A 429 -2.76 26.11 23.72
C THR A 429 -3.10 27.60 23.65
N ALA A 430 -4.34 27.97 23.94
CA ALA A 430 -4.73 29.39 24.03
C ALA A 430 -3.91 30.19 25.06
N THR A 431 -3.32 29.52 26.05
CA THR A 431 -2.61 30.12 27.18
C THR A 431 -1.12 29.82 27.20
N THR A 432 -0.64 28.89 26.36
CA THR A 432 0.76 28.45 26.34
C THR A 432 1.40 28.75 25.00
N ARG A 433 2.72 29.05 25.01
CA ARG A 433 3.54 29.12 23.82
C ARG A 433 3.81 27.72 23.27
N PHE A 434 4.36 27.63 22.06
CA PHE A 434 4.79 26.35 21.48
C PHE A 434 5.81 25.66 22.39
N ASP A 435 5.52 24.39 22.71
CA ASP A 435 6.34 23.51 23.50
C ASP A 435 6.35 22.13 22.80
N LYS A 436 7.34 21.29 23.14
CA LYS A 436 7.39 19.93 22.58
C LYS A 436 6.19 19.10 23.04
N ALA A 437 5.54 18.48 22.09
CA ALA A 437 4.43 17.59 22.36
C ALA A 437 4.89 16.19 22.82
N GLU A 438 4.06 15.51 23.60
CA GLU A 438 4.23 14.09 23.89
C GLU A 438 3.85 13.25 22.67
N PRO A 439 4.79 12.50 22.03
CA PRO A 439 4.54 11.78 20.79
C PRO A 439 3.40 10.78 20.94
N SER A 440 3.30 10.10 22.08
CA SER A 440 2.23 9.14 22.34
C SER A 440 0.85 9.80 22.44
N ALA A 441 0.76 11.02 22.97
CA ALA A 441 -0.49 11.76 23.05
C ALA A 441 -0.97 12.20 21.65
N ILE A 442 -0.04 12.70 20.83
CA ILE A 442 -0.32 13.06 19.43
C ILE A 442 -0.77 11.83 18.64
N ASN A 443 0.00 10.75 18.68
CA ASN A 443 -0.33 9.52 17.96
C ASN A 443 -1.69 8.93 18.40
N ASN A 444 -1.97 8.94 19.70
CA ASN A 444 -3.27 8.47 20.21
C ASN A 444 -4.43 9.36 19.74
N PHE A 445 -4.22 10.68 19.68
CA PHE A 445 -5.22 11.60 19.16
C PHE A 445 -5.46 11.38 17.67
N LEU A 446 -4.41 11.36 16.85
CA LEU A 446 -4.52 11.21 15.41
C LEU A 446 -5.09 9.84 15.01
N ASN A 447 -4.64 8.76 15.67
CA ASN A 447 -5.22 7.43 15.48
C ASN A 447 -6.68 7.36 15.94
N GLY A 448 -7.01 8.01 17.06
CA GLY A 448 -8.39 8.09 17.52
C GLY A 448 -9.26 8.89 16.57
N LEU A 449 -8.73 9.96 16.00
CA LEU A 449 -9.41 10.81 15.03
C LEU A 449 -9.70 10.06 13.73
N SER A 450 -8.71 9.38 13.16
CA SER A 450 -8.87 8.61 11.92
C SER A 450 -9.84 7.43 12.06
N ASN A 451 -10.12 7.01 13.29
CA ASN A 451 -11.00 5.88 13.61
C ASN A 451 -12.30 6.27 14.33
N ILE A 452 -12.75 7.53 14.25
CA ILE A 452 -14.08 7.91 14.78
C ILE A 452 -15.16 7.19 13.97
N PRO A 453 -15.89 6.23 14.57
CA PRO A 453 -16.92 5.51 13.84
C PRO A 453 -18.15 6.39 13.64
N VAL A 454 -18.64 6.41 12.40
CA VAL A 454 -19.95 6.93 12.04
C VAL A 454 -20.98 5.85 12.39
N GLU A 455 -21.93 6.16 13.29
CA GLU A 455 -23.02 5.24 13.60
C GLU A 455 -24.07 5.23 12.49
N GLU A 456 -24.34 6.44 11.93
CA GLU A 456 -25.32 6.62 10.89
C GLU A 456 -25.05 7.92 10.13
N VAL A 457 -25.27 7.93 8.84
CA VAL A 457 -25.38 9.16 8.05
C VAL A 457 -26.83 9.60 8.09
N VAL A 458 -27.12 10.65 8.85
CA VAL A 458 -28.50 11.09 9.14
C VAL A 458 -29.10 11.96 8.06
N ALA A 459 -28.27 12.67 7.31
CA ALA A 459 -28.72 13.52 6.23
C ALA A 459 -27.65 13.68 5.15
N ASP A 460 -28.10 13.74 3.90
CA ASP A 460 -27.28 14.01 2.72
C ASP A 460 -27.95 15.10 1.88
N ALA A 461 -27.18 16.11 1.46
CA ALA A 461 -27.60 17.08 0.47
C ALA A 461 -26.98 16.79 -0.90
N ALA A 462 -27.64 17.23 -1.97
CA ALA A 462 -27.08 17.10 -3.31
C ALA A 462 -25.80 17.95 -3.46
N PRO A 463 -24.81 17.52 -4.25
CA PRO A 463 -23.60 18.28 -4.48
C PRO A 463 -23.90 19.69 -5.00
N GLY A 464 -23.33 20.71 -4.33
CA GLY A 464 -23.59 22.12 -4.64
C GLY A 464 -24.85 22.72 -4.02
N ALA A 465 -25.61 21.94 -3.20
CA ALA A 465 -26.72 22.49 -2.42
C ALA A 465 -26.23 23.34 -1.23
N ASP A 466 -27.03 24.28 -0.83
CA ASP A 466 -26.77 25.07 0.39
C ASP A 466 -27.00 24.21 1.63
N MET A 467 -25.90 23.95 2.36
CA MET A 467 -25.91 23.15 3.59
C MET A 467 -26.40 23.92 4.82
N SER A 468 -26.65 25.25 4.73
CA SER A 468 -26.90 26.10 5.89
C SER A 468 -28.14 25.67 6.68
N ALA A 469 -29.23 25.35 6.00
CA ALA A 469 -30.46 24.86 6.61
C ALA A 469 -30.27 23.50 7.30
N LEU A 470 -29.58 22.60 6.63
CA LEU A 470 -29.30 21.25 7.14
C LEU A 470 -28.35 21.28 8.35
N LEU A 471 -27.31 22.13 8.31
CA LEU A 471 -26.40 22.33 9.44
C LEU A 471 -27.16 22.95 10.64
N ALA A 472 -28.14 23.85 10.40
CA ALA A 472 -28.93 24.43 11.46
C ALA A 472 -29.89 23.42 12.11
N GLU A 473 -30.50 22.51 11.34
CA GLU A 473 -31.38 21.44 11.81
C GLU A 473 -30.69 20.54 12.84
N TYR A 474 -29.42 20.19 12.58
CA TYR A 474 -28.62 19.37 13.49
C TYR A 474 -27.70 20.18 14.41
N GLY A 475 -27.89 21.53 14.45
CA GLY A 475 -27.18 22.45 15.33
C GLY A 475 -25.72 22.71 14.97
N LEU A 476 -25.23 22.22 13.85
CA LEU A 476 -23.82 22.35 13.39
C LEU A 476 -23.49 23.75 12.87
N ASN A 477 -24.47 24.64 12.69
CA ASN A 477 -24.29 26.10 12.46
C ASN A 477 -23.61 26.82 13.63
N ALA A 478 -23.66 26.21 14.85
CA ALA A 478 -22.96 26.64 16.04
C ALA A 478 -22.28 25.44 16.72
N PRO A 479 -21.20 24.91 16.15
CA PRO A 479 -20.58 23.69 16.64
C PRO A 479 -19.99 23.89 18.04
N ASP A 480 -19.86 22.83 18.84
CA ASP A 480 -19.18 22.88 20.13
C ASP A 480 -17.66 22.85 19.97
N TYR A 481 -17.19 22.13 18.95
CA TYR A 481 -15.79 22.04 18.60
C TYR A 481 -15.59 22.18 17.09
N ILE A 482 -14.49 22.81 16.73
CA ILE A 482 -13.98 22.85 15.36
C ILE A 482 -12.61 22.20 15.37
N LEU A 483 -12.46 21.19 14.52
CA LEU A 483 -11.21 20.46 14.31
C LEU A 483 -10.75 20.72 12.88
N SER A 484 -9.55 21.26 12.71
CA SER A 484 -8.92 21.42 11.39
C SER A 484 -7.66 20.59 11.32
N VAL A 485 -7.45 19.91 10.21
CA VAL A 485 -6.29 19.04 9.94
C VAL A 485 -5.70 19.44 8.60
N LEU A 486 -4.39 19.66 8.57
CA LEU A 486 -3.64 19.95 7.35
C LEU A 486 -2.82 18.70 6.96
N PRO A 487 -3.13 18.05 5.82
CA PRO A 487 -2.33 16.98 5.31
C PRO A 487 -0.97 17.47 4.81
N ARG A 488 0.05 16.60 4.80
CA ARG A 488 1.36 16.88 4.18
C ARG A 488 1.18 17.11 2.67
N PRO A 489 2.03 17.92 2.04
CA PRO A 489 2.08 18.03 0.60
C PRO A 489 2.31 16.67 -0.04
N CYS A 490 1.69 16.41 -1.18
CA CYS A 490 1.86 15.16 -1.92
C CYS A 490 2.62 15.37 -3.23
N MET A 491 3.38 14.36 -3.63
CA MET A 491 4.00 14.33 -4.94
C MET A 491 2.95 13.93 -5.98
N VAL A 492 2.72 14.79 -6.96
CA VAL A 492 1.85 14.51 -8.12
C VAL A 492 2.69 14.53 -9.39
N ARG A 493 2.34 13.71 -10.38
CA ARG A 493 2.92 13.81 -11.70
C ARG A 493 2.13 14.84 -12.51
N ALA A 494 2.79 15.88 -12.96
CA ALA A 494 2.20 16.87 -13.84
C ALA A 494 2.88 16.79 -15.21
N THR A 495 2.10 16.64 -16.27
CA THR A 495 2.62 16.66 -17.64
C THR A 495 2.86 18.10 -18.05
N LEU A 496 4.12 18.53 -18.06
CA LEU A 496 4.57 19.84 -18.52
C LEU A 496 5.40 19.66 -19.80
N PHE A 497 5.01 20.32 -20.88
CA PHE A 497 5.69 20.26 -22.19
C PHE A 497 5.89 18.83 -22.74
N GLY A 498 4.93 17.91 -22.46
CA GLY A 498 5.00 16.51 -22.90
C GLY A 498 5.89 15.60 -22.06
N HIS A 499 6.41 16.10 -20.93
CA HIS A 499 7.18 15.32 -19.95
C HIS A 499 6.44 15.23 -18.63
N ASP A 500 6.36 14.02 -18.07
CA ASP A 500 5.81 13.80 -16.73
C ASP A 500 6.85 14.15 -15.67
N LEU A 501 6.67 15.29 -15.04
CA LEU A 501 7.56 15.77 -13.99
C LEU A 501 6.89 15.60 -12.61
N PRO A 502 7.63 15.13 -11.60
CA PRO A 502 7.14 15.11 -10.23
C PRO A 502 7.02 16.54 -9.71
N MET A 503 5.83 16.92 -9.24
CA MET A 503 5.58 18.22 -8.63
C MET A 503 5.04 18.03 -7.22
N VAL A 504 5.48 18.87 -6.29
CA VAL A 504 4.90 18.95 -4.94
C VAL A 504 3.62 19.76 -5.03
N LYS A 505 2.52 19.18 -4.56
CA LYS A 505 1.21 19.84 -4.50
C LYS A 505 0.75 19.94 -3.05
N ASP A 506 0.45 21.15 -2.62
CA ASP A 506 -0.16 21.39 -1.32
C ASP A 506 -1.59 20.85 -1.30
N ARG A 507 -1.98 20.30 -0.18
CA ARG A 507 -3.34 19.82 0.07
C ARG A 507 -4.12 20.84 0.87
N ALA A 508 -5.41 20.99 0.57
CA ALA A 508 -6.29 21.86 1.33
C ALA A 508 -6.52 21.33 2.76
N PRO A 509 -6.63 22.21 3.75
CA PRO A 509 -6.99 21.80 5.11
C PRO A 509 -8.41 21.20 5.13
N ARG A 510 -8.60 20.15 5.90
CA ARG A 510 -9.90 19.53 6.17
C ARG A 510 -10.42 20.03 7.51
N THR A 511 -11.65 20.53 7.55
CA THR A 511 -12.24 21.09 8.76
C THR A 511 -13.51 20.35 9.12
N PHE A 512 -13.61 19.93 10.37
CA PHE A 512 -14.71 19.13 10.91
C PHE A 512 -15.44 19.93 11.98
N LEU A 513 -16.76 19.99 11.86
CA LEU A 513 -17.67 20.57 12.82
C LEU A 513 -18.25 19.48 13.70
N LEU A 514 -18.21 19.65 15.02
CA LEU A 514 -18.67 18.68 16.00
C LEU A 514 -19.61 19.34 17.00
N ARG A 515 -20.78 18.76 17.22
CA ARG A 515 -21.75 19.25 18.19
C ARG A 515 -22.50 18.13 18.89
N ARG A 516 -22.74 18.32 20.17
CA ARG A 516 -23.69 17.53 20.95
C ARG A 516 -25.06 18.21 20.92
N PHE A 517 -26.03 17.59 20.26
CA PHE A 517 -27.35 18.17 20.02
C PHE A 517 -28.46 17.15 20.15
N VAL A 518 -29.71 17.60 20.26
CA VAL A 518 -30.87 16.72 20.28
C VAL A 518 -31.11 16.18 18.88
N ASP A 519 -31.10 14.86 18.74
CA ASP A 519 -31.41 14.20 17.48
C ASP A 519 -32.89 14.48 17.10
N PRO A 520 -33.19 15.09 15.97
CA PRO A 520 -34.54 15.39 15.53
C PRO A 520 -35.44 14.15 15.43
N ALA A 521 -34.87 13.00 15.06
CA ALA A 521 -35.61 11.75 14.87
C ALA A 521 -35.90 11.02 16.19
N SER A 522 -34.96 10.96 17.14
CA SER A 522 -35.07 10.17 18.35
C SER A 522 -35.30 10.98 19.64
N GLY A 523 -35.12 12.30 19.61
CA GLY A 523 -35.20 13.18 20.78
C GLY A 523 -34.07 13.00 21.79
N ARG A 524 -33.03 12.22 21.49
CA ARG A 524 -31.89 11.93 22.37
C ARG A 524 -30.73 12.88 22.12
N MET A 525 -29.95 13.17 23.16
CA MET A 525 -28.70 13.92 23.04
C MET A 525 -27.62 13.03 22.46
N VAL A 526 -27.19 13.32 21.22
CA VAL A 526 -26.16 12.57 20.49
C VAL A 526 -25.11 13.53 19.91
N TRP A 527 -24.02 12.97 19.42
CA TRP A 527 -23.04 13.76 18.71
C TRP A 527 -23.31 13.75 17.21
N PHE A 528 -23.35 14.93 16.64
CA PHE A 528 -23.36 15.14 15.19
C PHE A 528 -22.02 15.69 14.72
N GLY A 529 -21.62 15.31 13.53
CA GLY A 529 -20.43 15.82 12.86
C GLY A 529 -20.66 16.02 11.37
N SER A 530 -19.99 17.02 10.80
CA SER A 530 -19.92 17.26 9.37
C SER A 530 -18.54 17.78 9.00
N GLU A 531 -17.99 17.36 7.87
CA GLU A 531 -16.80 17.96 7.29
C GLU A 531 -17.22 19.16 6.44
N MET A 532 -16.54 20.29 6.58
CA MET A 532 -16.77 21.47 5.74
C MET A 532 -16.48 21.15 4.27
N GLY A 533 -17.43 21.46 3.41
CA GLY A 533 -17.37 21.09 1.98
C GLY A 533 -17.92 19.69 1.69
N SER A 534 -18.19 18.86 2.69
CA SER A 534 -18.99 17.64 2.55
C SER A 534 -20.48 17.98 2.54
N ASN A 535 -21.26 17.13 1.90
CA ASN A 535 -22.72 17.29 1.82
C ASN A 535 -23.46 16.37 2.81
N SER A 536 -22.75 15.81 3.80
CA SER A 536 -23.27 14.78 4.71
C SER A 536 -23.20 15.21 6.17
N ILE A 537 -24.21 14.84 6.93
CA ILE A 537 -24.23 14.95 8.39
C ILE A 537 -24.24 13.55 8.98
N CYS A 538 -23.31 13.31 9.91
CA CYS A 538 -23.10 12.01 10.53
C CYS A 538 -23.45 12.04 12.01
N ARG A 539 -24.12 10.99 12.50
CA ARG A 539 -24.23 10.68 13.92
C ARG A 539 -22.99 9.92 14.35
N LEU A 540 -22.31 10.39 15.39
CA LEU A 540 -21.03 9.89 15.84
C LEU A 540 -21.14 9.15 17.18
N SER A 541 -20.35 8.11 17.35
CA SER A 541 -20.24 7.39 18.63
C SER A 541 -19.62 8.30 19.70
N THR A 542 -20.12 8.21 20.92
CA THR A 542 -19.60 9.01 22.07
C THR A 542 -18.18 8.62 22.48
N LYS A 543 -17.62 7.53 21.94
CA LYS A 543 -16.29 7.03 22.31
C LYS A 543 -15.15 8.02 22.05
N PHE A 544 -15.33 8.91 21.06
CA PHE A 544 -14.29 9.89 20.69
C PHE A 544 -14.20 11.09 21.64
N THR A 545 -15.16 11.32 22.52
CA THR A 545 -15.18 12.49 23.43
C THR A 545 -13.91 12.66 24.26
N ARG A 546 -13.25 11.53 24.60
CA ARG A 546 -11.97 11.53 25.31
C ARG A 546 -10.81 12.15 24.53
N LEU A 547 -10.96 12.26 23.21
CA LEU A 547 -9.96 12.89 22.35
C LEU A 547 -10.03 14.41 22.41
N LEU A 548 -11.22 14.98 22.73
CA LEU A 548 -11.49 16.43 22.73
C LEU A 548 -10.94 17.16 23.97
N SER A 549 -9.73 16.83 24.39
CA SER A 549 -9.09 17.51 25.53
C SER A 549 -8.31 18.73 25.05
N LEU A 550 -8.62 19.89 25.66
CA LEU A 550 -7.95 21.17 25.40
C LEU A 550 -6.93 21.53 26.48
N ARG A 551 -6.70 20.64 27.45
CA ARG A 551 -5.76 20.87 28.56
C ARG A 551 -4.33 20.66 28.10
N ALA A 552 -3.45 21.62 28.40
CA ALA A 552 -2.03 21.58 28.02
C ALA A 552 -1.31 20.33 28.55
N GLU A 553 -1.65 19.92 29.77
CA GLU A 553 -1.01 18.79 30.49
C GLU A 553 -1.12 17.47 29.72
N LYS A 554 -2.18 17.31 28.92
CA LYS A 554 -2.38 16.11 28.09
C LYS A 554 -1.42 16.03 26.92
N TRP A 555 -1.01 17.18 26.40
CA TRP A 555 -0.21 17.29 25.18
C TRP A 555 1.27 17.46 25.43
N LYS A 556 1.61 17.95 26.62
CA LYS A 556 2.98 18.29 27.01
C LYS A 556 3.88 17.07 27.06
N ASN A 557 5.10 17.20 26.53
CA ASN A 557 6.08 16.14 26.57
C ASN A 557 6.35 15.72 28.01
N ARG A 558 6.41 14.42 28.24
CA ARG A 558 6.65 13.84 29.57
C ARG A 558 8.12 13.75 29.94
N ASN A 559 9.02 13.98 29.01
CA ASN A 559 10.45 14.07 29.34
C ASN A 559 10.69 15.37 30.10
N LEU A 560 11.00 15.23 31.39
CA LEU A 560 11.07 16.36 32.33
C LEU A 560 12.26 17.28 32.02
N LEU A 561 13.43 16.67 31.80
CA LEU A 561 14.68 17.37 31.56
C LEU A 561 15.22 17.01 30.19
N GLN A 562 15.14 17.93 29.25
CA GLN A 562 15.66 17.73 27.90
C GLN A 562 16.97 18.50 27.76
N PHE A 563 18.08 17.80 27.78
CA PHE A 563 19.42 18.38 27.60
C PHE A 563 20.39 17.37 26.98
N PRO A 564 21.29 17.79 26.10
CA PRO A 564 22.42 16.95 25.72
C PRO A 564 23.44 16.87 26.88
N ILE A 565 24.06 15.72 27.09
CA ILE A 565 25.04 15.54 28.17
C ILE A 565 26.21 16.53 28.04
N SER A 566 26.60 16.89 26.82
CA SER A 566 27.62 17.88 26.52
C SER A 566 27.33 19.30 27.05
N ALA A 567 26.04 19.60 27.28
CA ALA A 567 25.61 20.90 27.80
C ALA A 567 25.76 21.00 29.33
N VAL A 568 25.94 19.91 30.05
CA VAL A 568 26.03 19.89 31.52
C VAL A 568 27.34 20.51 31.95
N ARG A 569 27.28 21.47 32.89
CA ARG A 569 28.46 22.08 33.54
C ARG A 569 28.53 21.72 35.00
N ARG A 570 27.40 21.81 35.71
CA ARG A 570 27.32 21.53 37.14
C ARG A 570 26.07 20.79 37.53
N LEU A 571 26.22 19.82 38.41
CA LEU A 571 25.15 19.08 39.05
C LEU A 571 25.22 19.28 40.56
N THR A 572 24.14 19.80 41.16
CA THR A 572 24.05 19.93 42.61
C THR A 572 22.93 19.05 43.14
N LEU A 573 23.26 18.17 44.06
CA LEU A 573 22.29 17.29 44.72
C LEU A 573 22.07 17.77 46.16
N GLY A 574 20.87 18.18 46.48
CA GLY A 574 20.50 18.70 47.80
C GLY A 574 19.78 17.66 48.64
N TYR A 575 20.47 17.19 49.71
CA TYR A 575 19.80 16.58 50.85
C TYR A 575 19.67 17.67 51.93
N GLN A 576 18.68 17.62 52.79
CA GLN A 576 18.29 18.70 53.72
C GLN A 576 19.45 19.35 54.55
N GLN A 577 20.65 18.81 54.57
CA GLN A 577 21.74 19.30 55.42
C GLN A 577 23.06 19.66 54.72
N ALA A 578 23.35 19.16 53.53
CA ALA A 578 24.57 19.48 52.81
C ALA A 578 24.46 19.16 51.30
N PRO A 579 24.59 20.16 50.43
CA PRO A 579 24.57 19.92 48.98
C PRO A 579 25.88 19.24 48.53
N LEU A 580 25.72 18.23 47.69
CA LEU A 580 26.81 17.65 46.93
C LEU A 580 26.90 18.40 45.60
N VAL A 581 28.00 19.09 45.34
CA VAL A 581 28.25 19.87 44.13
C VAL A 581 29.27 19.12 43.28
N LEU A 582 28.90 18.84 42.03
CA LEU A 582 29.72 18.14 41.06
C LEU A 582 29.87 19.02 39.81
N ASP A 583 31.10 19.30 39.42
CA ASP A 583 31.42 19.95 38.15
C ASP A 583 31.83 18.90 37.12
N TYR A 584 31.30 19.03 35.91
CA TYR A 584 31.49 18.07 34.82
C TYR A 584 32.14 18.74 33.62
N GLU A 585 33.24 18.16 33.14
CA GLU A 585 33.91 18.52 31.90
C GLU A 585 33.67 17.44 30.84
N TYR A 586 32.87 17.77 29.84
CA TYR A 586 32.43 16.81 28.79
C TYR A 586 33.59 16.28 27.94
N MET A 587 34.54 17.15 27.52
CA MET A 587 35.66 16.76 26.64
C MET A 587 36.60 15.73 27.26
N GLY A 588 36.84 15.85 28.57
CA GLY A 588 37.68 14.91 29.32
C GLY A 588 36.89 13.82 30.05
N GLU A 589 35.54 13.86 29.99
CA GLU A 589 34.64 13.01 30.81
C GLU A 589 35.03 13.02 32.32
N THR A 590 35.54 14.16 32.80
CA THR A 590 36.10 14.30 34.17
C THR A 590 35.08 14.95 35.09
N TRP A 591 35.11 14.49 36.33
CA TRP A 591 34.29 14.98 37.43
C TRP A 591 35.16 15.51 38.55
N THR A 592 34.80 16.68 39.05
CA THR A 592 35.35 17.21 40.30
C THR A 592 34.18 17.53 41.24
N GLY A 593 34.39 17.48 42.54
CA GLY A 593 33.24 17.70 43.43
C GLY A 593 33.59 18.09 44.83
N THR A 594 32.63 18.78 45.48
CA THR A 594 32.73 19.22 46.88
C THR A 594 31.50 18.81 47.67
N LEU A 595 31.73 18.44 48.93
CA LEU A 595 30.68 18.15 49.91
C LEU A 595 31.00 18.87 51.21
N LYS A 596 30.17 19.82 51.64
CA LYS A 596 30.46 20.68 52.83
C LYS A 596 31.81 21.39 52.72
N ASP A 597 32.13 21.89 51.54
CA ASP A 597 33.41 22.56 51.23
C ASP A 597 34.67 21.67 51.26
N GLU A 598 34.52 20.35 51.48
CA GLU A 598 35.60 19.37 51.36
C GLU A 598 35.67 18.84 49.93
N ASP A 599 36.89 18.72 49.39
CA ASP A 599 37.12 18.11 48.08
C ASP A 599 36.89 16.61 48.16
N ILE A 600 35.91 16.13 47.41
CA ILE A 600 35.56 14.72 47.33
C ILE A 600 35.85 14.12 45.93
N THR A 601 36.57 14.83 45.09
CA THR A 601 36.93 14.39 43.73
C THR A 601 37.43 12.94 43.66
N PRO A 602 38.32 12.47 44.57
CA PRO A 602 38.83 11.10 44.57
C PRO A 602 37.79 10.03 44.90
N ARG A 603 36.62 10.43 45.46
CA ARG A 603 35.53 9.53 45.86
C ARG A 603 34.40 9.45 44.84
N ILE A 604 34.46 10.26 43.79
CA ILE A 604 33.44 10.27 42.74
C ILE A 604 33.66 9.06 41.83
N ASN A 605 32.65 8.26 41.68
CA ASN A 605 32.66 7.19 40.68
C ASN A 605 32.16 7.74 39.32
N PRO A 606 33.02 7.87 38.30
CA PRO A 606 32.66 8.50 37.04
C PRO A 606 31.53 7.73 36.31
N HIS A 607 31.53 6.42 36.42
CA HIS A 607 30.49 5.60 35.76
C HIS A 607 29.12 5.77 36.41
N ARG A 608 29.05 5.86 37.75
CA ARG A 608 27.81 6.15 38.47
C ARG A 608 27.29 7.56 38.20
N ALA A 609 28.18 8.55 38.17
CA ALA A 609 27.87 9.93 37.84
C ALA A 609 27.31 10.05 36.40
N ALA A 610 27.97 9.40 35.44
CA ALA A 610 27.47 9.34 34.04
C ALA A 610 26.13 8.61 33.94
N TYR A 611 25.93 7.52 34.67
CA TYR A 611 24.65 6.82 34.73
C TYR A 611 23.56 7.70 35.33
N TYR A 612 23.85 8.44 36.37
CA TYR A 612 22.92 9.38 37.00
C TYR A 612 22.46 10.48 36.03
N LEU A 613 23.39 11.10 35.28
CA LEU A 613 23.03 12.07 34.23
C LEU A 613 22.11 11.47 33.17
N ARG A 614 22.39 10.24 32.75
CA ARG A 614 21.51 9.52 31.78
C ARG A 614 20.15 9.24 32.39
N SER A 615 20.06 8.94 33.68
CA SER A 615 18.76 8.74 34.36
C SER A 615 17.99 10.04 34.44
N LEU A 616 18.63 11.18 34.73
CA LEU A 616 18.00 12.49 34.67
C LEU A 616 17.50 12.85 33.27
N GLN A 617 18.27 12.55 32.23
CA GLN A 617 17.88 12.78 30.83
C GLN A 617 16.65 11.94 30.43
N LYS A 618 16.53 10.73 30.99
CA LYS A 618 15.42 9.81 30.72
C LYS A 618 14.22 9.99 31.65
N LEU A 619 14.33 10.90 32.64
CA LEU A 619 13.28 11.11 33.62
C LEU A 619 11.96 11.54 32.98
N ARG A 620 10.92 10.78 33.24
CA ARG A 620 9.59 11.01 32.68
C ARG A 620 8.56 11.33 33.74
N VAL A 621 7.75 12.34 33.48
CA VAL A 621 6.61 12.70 34.29
C VAL A 621 5.51 11.63 34.12
N PHE A 622 5.01 11.08 35.21
CA PHE A 622 3.85 10.20 35.17
C PHE A 622 2.60 10.99 34.76
N GLN A 623 2.38 12.15 35.43
CA GLN A 623 1.27 13.05 35.17
C GLN A 623 1.69 14.50 35.48
N TRP A 624 1.38 15.44 34.59
CA TRP A 624 1.44 16.87 34.87
C TRP A 624 0.25 17.29 35.73
N LEU A 625 0.47 18.16 36.71
CA LEU A 625 -0.54 18.72 37.60
C LEU A 625 -0.83 20.16 37.22
N ASP A 626 -2.02 20.64 37.63
CA ASP A 626 -2.33 22.08 37.56
C ASP A 626 -1.41 22.89 38.48
N LEU A 627 -1.07 24.10 38.08
CA LEU A 627 -0.16 24.98 38.87
C LEU A 627 -0.71 25.34 40.26
N GLU A 628 -2.01 25.15 40.48
CA GLU A 628 -2.74 25.47 41.71
C GLU A 628 -3.07 24.21 42.54
N ASP A 629 -2.44 23.06 42.24
CA ASP A 629 -2.65 21.84 43.01
C ASP A 629 -2.18 22.02 44.45
N GLU A 630 -3.13 22.15 45.38
CA GLU A 630 -2.89 22.48 46.78
C GLU A 630 -2.07 21.40 47.50
N ASP A 631 -2.35 20.13 47.20
CA ASP A 631 -1.66 19.00 47.83
C ASP A 631 -0.19 18.94 47.42
N ALA A 632 0.09 19.12 46.15
CA ALA A 632 1.45 19.16 45.63
C ALA A 632 2.22 20.38 46.16
N ILE A 633 1.58 21.56 46.19
CA ILE A 633 2.18 22.79 46.74
C ILE A 633 2.54 22.62 48.21
N ALA A 634 1.62 22.07 49.02
CA ALA A 634 1.86 21.84 50.45
C ALA A 634 3.00 20.84 50.69
N ALA A 635 3.04 19.73 49.95
CA ALA A 635 4.13 18.75 50.08
C ALA A 635 5.50 19.35 49.70
N LEU A 636 5.56 20.17 48.65
CA LEU A 636 6.78 20.76 48.12
C LEU A 636 7.26 22.01 48.88
N GLN A 637 6.56 22.47 49.96
CA GLN A 637 7.10 23.48 50.89
C GLN A 637 8.34 22.97 51.62
N LYS A 638 8.46 21.64 51.85
CA LYS A 638 9.63 20.99 52.47
C LYS A 638 10.06 19.84 51.59
N PRO A 639 10.76 20.09 50.48
CA PRO A 639 11.14 19.01 49.56
C PRO A 639 12.10 18.06 50.28
N ALA A 640 11.93 16.78 50.09
CA ALA A 640 12.81 15.75 50.62
C ALA A 640 14.15 15.72 49.87
N PHE A 641 14.13 16.09 48.61
CA PHE A 641 15.29 16.03 47.73
C PHE A 641 15.20 17.12 46.64
N SER A 642 16.36 17.66 46.23
CA SER A 642 16.48 18.61 45.12
C SER A 642 17.63 18.28 44.21
N VAL A 643 17.45 18.44 42.92
CA VAL A 643 18.46 18.34 41.86
C VAL A 643 18.56 19.66 41.15
N ARG A 644 19.72 20.26 41.08
CA ARG A 644 19.96 21.47 40.31
C ARG A 644 21.01 21.18 39.23
N LEU A 645 20.64 21.45 37.99
CA LEU A 645 21.50 21.33 36.82
C LEU A 645 21.81 22.72 36.28
N GLU A 646 23.06 22.99 36.03
CA GLU A 646 23.52 24.15 35.28
C GLU A 646 23.97 23.68 33.89
N LEU A 647 23.29 24.20 32.88
CA LEU A 647 23.41 23.78 31.49
C LEU A 647 23.87 24.95 30.63
N GLU A 648 24.68 24.67 29.63
CA GLU A 648 25.01 25.63 28.57
C GLU A 648 24.33 25.16 27.28
N LEU A 649 23.18 25.77 26.95
CA LEU A 649 22.33 25.38 25.81
C LEU A 649 22.42 26.41 24.69
N THR A 650 22.16 25.97 23.46
CA THR A 650 22.02 26.89 22.33
C THR A 650 20.77 27.76 22.52
N ASP A 651 20.93 29.07 22.34
CA ASP A 651 19.83 30.02 22.53
C ASP A 651 19.01 30.16 21.25
N TYR A 652 17.74 29.77 21.31
CA TYR A 652 16.75 29.92 20.23
C TYR A 652 15.76 31.07 20.51
N SER A 653 16.00 31.93 21.49
CA SER A 653 15.04 32.93 21.95
C SER A 653 14.70 34.01 20.92
N GLU A 654 15.59 34.30 19.97
CA GLU A 654 15.33 35.24 18.89
C GLU A 654 14.32 34.66 17.87
N ALA A 655 14.33 33.33 17.64
CA ALA A 655 13.37 32.65 16.80
C ALA A 655 11.97 32.61 17.43
N GLU A 656 11.90 32.40 18.76
CA GLU A 656 10.65 32.38 19.50
C GLU A 656 9.96 33.77 19.51
N SER A 657 10.72 34.87 19.63
CA SER A 657 10.15 36.22 19.66
C SER A 657 9.54 36.65 18.33
N THR A 658 10.14 36.27 17.20
CA THR A 658 9.61 36.55 15.86
C THR A 658 8.29 35.85 15.59
N VAL A 659 8.11 34.64 16.15
CA VAL A 659 6.87 33.87 16.05
C VAL A 659 5.73 34.48 16.86
N ILE A 660 6.05 35.08 18.01
CA ILE A 660 5.06 35.60 18.97
C ILE A 660 4.55 36.98 18.60
N GLU A 661 5.40 37.88 18.09
CA GLU A 661 4.97 39.19 17.66
C GLU A 661 4.01 39.15 16.47
N GLN A 662 4.10 38.11 15.64
CA GLN A 662 3.22 37.90 14.51
C GLN A 662 1.86 37.27 14.90
N ASP A 663 1.77 36.51 16.00
CA ASP A 663 0.52 35.92 16.49
C ASP A 663 -0.28 36.86 17.40
N ALA A 664 0.34 37.89 17.98
CA ALA A 664 -0.32 38.82 18.90
C ALA A 664 -1.27 39.83 18.22
N ASP A 665 -1.14 40.02 16.90
CA ASP A 665 -1.93 40.99 16.13
C ASP A 665 -3.25 40.40 15.57
N THR A 666 -3.54 39.14 15.80
CA THR A 666 -4.79 38.50 15.43
C THR A 666 -5.76 38.40 16.62
N SER A 667 -6.54 39.44 16.86
CA SER A 667 -7.74 39.36 17.70
C SER A 667 -8.64 38.21 17.26
N PRO A 668 -9.36 37.52 18.19
CA PRO A 668 -10.21 36.38 17.87
C PRO A 668 -11.54 36.79 17.26
N GLU A 669 -11.55 37.62 16.24
CA GLU A 669 -12.76 37.83 15.44
C GLU A 669 -12.93 36.66 14.47
N MET A 670 -14.18 36.21 14.30
CA MET A 670 -14.56 35.09 13.44
C MET A 670 -14.01 35.30 12.01
N GLY A 671 -12.80 34.84 11.77
CA GLY A 671 -12.19 34.84 10.44
C GLY A 671 -12.96 33.94 9.49
N THR A 672 -13.29 34.49 8.33
CA THR A 672 -13.87 33.75 7.21
C THR A 672 -12.96 32.58 6.79
N PRO A 673 -13.48 31.54 6.14
CA PRO A 673 -12.67 30.40 5.68
C PRO A 673 -11.45 30.75 4.82
N GLY A 674 -11.40 31.98 4.27
CA GLY A 674 -10.26 32.49 3.48
C GLY A 674 -9.07 32.98 4.32
N GLU A 675 -9.24 33.32 5.59
CA GLU A 675 -8.14 33.80 6.45
C GLU A 675 -7.31 32.66 7.03
N LEU A 676 -7.86 31.44 7.14
CA LEU A 676 -7.12 30.22 7.48
C LEU A 676 -6.10 29.81 6.40
N LEU A 677 -6.24 30.30 5.17
CA LEU A 677 -5.31 30.03 4.05
C LEU A 677 -4.05 30.92 4.09
N ASN A 678 -4.08 32.07 4.78
CA ASN A 678 -2.93 32.98 4.84
C ASN A 678 -1.85 32.55 5.86
N ASP A 679 -2.15 31.58 6.72
CA ASP A 679 -1.21 31.07 7.74
C ASP A 679 -0.09 30.18 7.15
N GLN A 680 -0.25 29.63 5.94
CA GLN A 680 0.72 28.73 5.31
C GLN A 680 2.05 29.43 4.93
N GLY A 681 1.99 30.71 4.54
CA GLY A 681 3.18 31.50 4.24
C GLY A 681 4.02 31.80 5.49
N ARG A 682 3.37 32.00 6.62
CA ARG A 682 3.98 32.32 7.92
C ARG A 682 4.73 31.13 8.52
N ASP A 683 4.16 29.92 8.47
CA ASP A 683 4.80 28.71 9.00
C ASP A 683 6.10 28.37 8.26
N ALA A 684 6.14 28.58 6.94
CA ALA A 684 7.33 28.40 6.13
C ALA A 684 8.43 29.43 6.44
N GLU A 685 8.06 30.64 6.82
CA GLU A 685 8.98 31.71 7.20
C GLU A 685 9.56 31.48 8.59
N ILE A 686 8.75 30.98 9.52
CA ILE A 686 9.20 30.51 10.85
C ILE A 686 10.22 29.39 10.72
N LEU A 687 9.96 28.39 9.91
CA LEU A 687 10.89 27.27 9.69
C LEU A 687 12.20 27.73 9.02
N ARG A 688 12.16 28.70 8.11
CA ARG A 688 13.36 29.30 7.51
C ARG A 688 14.16 30.12 8.49
N SER A 689 13.52 30.89 9.37
CA SER A 689 14.19 31.69 10.38
C SER A 689 14.89 30.81 11.43
N LEU A 690 14.30 29.67 11.82
CA LEU A 690 14.91 28.68 12.70
C LEU A 690 16.18 28.03 12.09
N ALA A 691 16.20 27.85 10.77
CA ALA A 691 17.31 27.20 10.05
C ALA A 691 18.52 28.13 9.79
N THR A 692 18.36 29.47 9.88
CA THR A 692 19.39 30.45 9.49
C THR A 692 20.07 31.19 10.66
N MET A 693 19.76 30.87 11.93
CA MET A 693 20.27 31.60 13.09
C MET A 693 21.68 31.19 13.54
N GLU A 694 22.50 32.18 13.85
CA GLU A 694 23.79 31.98 14.53
C GLU A 694 23.59 31.38 15.94
N HIS A 695 24.31 30.30 16.22
CA HIS A 695 24.24 29.58 17.50
C HIS A 695 24.90 30.36 18.65
N LYS A 696 24.13 31.15 19.38
CA LYS A 696 24.57 31.73 20.67
C LYS A 696 24.31 30.71 21.78
N THR A 697 25.20 30.59 22.74
CA THR A 697 25.00 29.75 23.92
C THR A 697 24.48 30.55 25.09
N LYS A 698 23.55 29.98 25.85
CA LYS A 698 22.93 30.56 27.05
C LYS A 698 23.09 29.62 28.23
N SER A 699 23.51 30.17 29.36
CA SER A 699 23.49 29.43 30.63
C SER A 699 22.06 29.32 31.15
N VAL A 700 21.62 28.08 31.38
CA VAL A 700 20.25 27.75 31.85
C VAL A 700 20.37 26.90 33.12
N VAL A 701 19.63 27.29 34.15
CA VAL A 701 19.51 26.52 35.39
C VAL A 701 18.19 25.77 35.40
N ARG A 702 18.21 24.51 35.81
CA ARG A 702 17.00 23.67 36.02
C ARG A 702 17.06 23.09 37.43
N THR A 703 16.09 23.45 38.25
CA THR A 703 16.02 22.97 39.65
C THR A 703 14.75 22.13 39.83
N LEU A 704 14.98 20.87 40.10
CA LEU A 704 13.94 19.88 40.38
C LEU A 704 13.81 19.71 41.91
N GLN A 705 12.63 19.86 42.45
CA GLN A 705 12.28 19.56 43.83
C GLN A 705 11.30 18.40 43.88
N ILE A 706 11.51 17.50 44.86
CA ILE A 706 10.71 16.28 44.99
C ILE A 706 10.28 16.11 46.45
N ALA A 707 9.02 15.76 46.65
CA ALA A 707 8.47 15.46 47.98
C ALA A 707 7.57 14.20 47.87
N PRO A 708 7.51 13.35 48.89
CA PRO A 708 6.60 12.22 48.92
C PRO A 708 5.14 12.72 48.89
N ALA A 709 4.32 12.08 48.06
CA ALA A 709 2.88 12.31 48.10
C ALA A 709 2.25 11.64 49.33
N ALA A 710 1.16 12.20 49.86
CA ALA A 710 0.43 11.59 50.95
C ALA A 710 -0.09 10.19 50.52
N TYR A 711 0.09 9.22 51.42
CA TYR A 711 -0.21 7.81 51.19
C TYR A 711 -1.72 7.55 51.08
N ASP A 712 -2.20 7.21 49.89
CA ASP A 712 -3.54 6.68 49.71
C ASP A 712 -3.65 5.59 48.63
N SER A 713 -2.56 4.97 48.23
CA SER A 713 -2.57 3.89 47.24
C SER A 713 -1.42 2.88 47.46
N ASP A 714 -1.64 1.64 47.02
CA ASP A 714 -0.64 0.55 47.04
C ASP A 714 0.66 0.86 46.26
N ARG A 715 0.75 2.04 45.65
CA ARG A 715 1.94 2.52 44.90
C ARG A 715 2.28 3.92 45.38
N PRO A 716 3.45 4.13 46.01
CA PRO A 716 3.90 5.46 46.40
C PRO A 716 4.22 6.31 45.17
N PHE A 717 3.65 7.51 45.12
CA PHE A 717 3.98 8.53 44.15
C PHE A 717 4.74 9.67 44.84
N PHE A 718 5.47 10.47 44.03
CA PHE A 718 6.16 11.64 44.47
C PHE A 718 5.68 12.87 43.73
N TYR A 719 5.41 13.94 44.46
CA TYR A 719 5.20 15.25 43.87
C TYR A 719 6.54 15.85 43.47
N GLY A 720 6.57 16.51 42.30
CA GLY A 720 7.73 17.23 41.82
C GLY A 720 7.38 18.63 41.35
N ARG A 721 8.37 19.53 41.41
CA ARG A 721 8.27 20.88 40.88
C ARG A 721 9.56 21.29 40.17
N LEU A 722 9.44 21.90 38.99
CA LEU A 722 10.52 22.68 38.37
C LEU A 722 10.44 24.13 38.88
N LEU A 723 11.43 24.59 39.62
CA LEU A 723 11.41 25.91 40.24
C LEU A 723 11.32 27.05 39.23
N GLU A 724 12.02 26.97 38.13
CA GLU A 724 12.14 28.03 37.12
C GLU A 724 10.82 28.29 36.38
N THR A 725 9.99 27.26 36.26
CA THR A 725 8.71 27.35 35.55
C THR A 725 7.50 27.26 36.48
N GLY A 726 7.70 26.85 37.74
CA GLY A 726 6.64 26.56 38.69
C GLY A 726 5.85 25.30 38.38
N GLN A 727 6.19 24.56 37.34
CA GLN A 727 5.42 23.38 36.86
C GLN A 727 5.42 22.26 37.87
N LEU A 728 4.21 21.76 38.19
CA LEU A 728 3.96 20.66 39.13
C LEU A 728 3.72 19.37 38.38
N PHE A 729 4.16 18.25 38.95
CA PHE A 729 3.99 16.94 38.34
C PHE A 729 4.09 15.80 39.38
N ILE A 730 3.71 14.61 38.95
CA ILE A 730 3.84 13.35 39.67
C ILE A 730 4.94 12.50 39.03
N LEU A 731 5.80 11.91 39.86
CA LEU A 731 6.76 10.85 39.47
C LEU A 731 6.31 9.52 40.06
N THR A 732 6.66 8.44 39.35
CA THR A 732 6.55 7.08 39.90
C THR A 732 7.62 6.87 40.98
N TYR A 733 7.41 5.86 41.83
CA TYR A 733 8.41 5.48 42.83
C TYR A 733 9.77 5.13 42.20
N GLU A 734 9.74 4.39 41.09
CA GLU A 734 10.94 3.96 40.38
C GLU A 734 11.74 5.16 39.83
N ASP A 735 11.04 6.12 39.22
CA ASP A 735 11.64 7.34 38.69
C ASP A 735 12.24 8.20 39.83
N ALA A 736 11.53 8.37 40.95
CA ALA A 736 12.00 9.11 42.10
C ALA A 736 13.19 8.40 42.80
N GLN A 737 13.16 7.08 42.88
CA GLN A 737 14.25 6.28 43.43
C GLN A 737 15.54 6.39 42.60
N SER A 738 15.40 6.47 41.26
CA SER A 738 16.55 6.67 40.38
C SER A 738 17.30 7.96 40.64
N LEU A 739 16.63 8.97 41.22
CA LEU A 739 17.21 10.26 41.61
C LEU A 739 17.92 10.26 42.99
N ALA A 740 17.68 9.23 43.80
CA ALA A 740 18.36 9.03 45.08
C ALA A 740 19.64 8.19 44.94
N GLY A 741 20.12 7.97 43.73
CA GLY A 741 21.29 7.13 43.43
C GLY A 741 22.57 7.66 44.07
N ASP A 742 23.36 6.74 44.64
CA ASP A 742 24.67 7.06 45.24
C ASP A 742 25.73 7.18 44.14
N ILE A 743 26.34 8.37 44.05
CA ILE A 743 27.38 8.71 43.05
C ILE A 743 28.78 8.47 43.61
N LEU A 744 28.90 8.39 44.92
CA LEU A 744 30.17 8.24 45.60
C LEU A 744 30.55 6.77 45.81
N ASP A 745 31.85 6.47 45.77
CA ASP A 745 32.36 5.19 46.24
C ASP A 745 32.38 5.21 47.76
N MET A 746 31.89 4.12 48.40
CA MET A 746 31.89 3.97 49.86
C MET A 746 33.31 3.85 50.42
#